data_a6bf7755154bbac97e2ebb11437337ab
#
_entry.id   a6bf7755154bbac97e2ebb11437337ab
#
_cell.length_a   1.000
_cell.length_b   1.000
_cell.length_c   1.000
_cell.angle_alpha   90.00
_cell.angle_beta   90.00
_cell.angle_gamma   90.00
#
_symmetry.space_group_name_H-M   'P 1'
#
loop_
_entity.id
_entity.type
_entity.pdbx_description
1 polymer ?
#
loop_
_entity_poly.entity_id
_entity_poly.type
_entity_poly.pdbx_seq_one_letter_code
_entity_poly.pdbx_strand_id
1 'polypeptide(L)'
;MTRRIILTCLLATALLAPALVYAEHTHFWRQSDYSDFEKGTAKGVAIRSDGKLVPAPQFAPFSDPNLMYLWALRTDSRGRVYAAGGSDAKVLRFDDPAKPTTVFEAPELSAQTIAFDTHDNLYVGTSPDGKVYKVTPDGQKSVFFDPKAKYIWALVLDAQGTLFVGTGDKGEIYAVAPDGKGQLFYQSDERHARSLAFDAKGNLLVGTDPDGLILRIENSRATGPKDSQAPPKAGAAYVVYETDKKEVTSLLTDSSGNLYAAAIGEKQRPAGTSPVQPLIVPQPSATAPAVSAQGAVTLALQAAAAAQPPPAFSLFPSTTGGSQVVKISPAGSPETLWTSREDLVFSMGFSPNGRVLLGTGNKGAIIELQGDGVYSIVAKTVSSQVTSLIAGRDSQLLVGTANPGKIFTLGPAQETAGSFESDPFDAKIFSHWGRLTWWGENGATQGKVSFYARSGNTSNPEKEWSPWSGPYSGASGAAVTCPPARFLQWKAVFQAADKRDTPDVSWVSVAYQPENVAPVVDDIAIQDPGVRVQGFSAAPGGLATPAAVQLKTPQRSTIGATAFPNISAIVDTSSKSQKMDVPPQGFEEKGYQSVLWTAHDDNDDDLIFAVYYRGEGEQTWRLLKDKLTTRFYSWDTTTLPDGAYYLKIVASDQPSNPPAQALTDERVSERFEIQNTPPRIENLRADTGGATTKIAFDGVSSGLAITRAQYSVDAGDWLIVFPASGLSDGPKENYQIELPGLAPGSHTIAVQISDRFDNTTAAQVTFTVAPRATR
;
A
#
# COMPACT_ATOMS: atom_id res chain seq x y z
N MET A 1 -29.37 53.63 -39.61
CA MET A 1 -28.90 53.62 -38.21
C MET A 1 -29.03 52.26 -37.53
N THR A 2 -29.99 51.46 -37.79
CA THR A 2 -30.30 50.18 -37.14
C THR A 2 -29.28 49.05 -37.43
N ARG A 3 -28.65 48.98 -38.59
CA ARG A 3 -27.61 47.94 -38.92
C ARG A 3 -26.28 48.13 -38.22
N ARG A 4 -25.88 49.35 -37.86
CA ARG A 4 -24.63 49.62 -37.11
C ARG A 4 -24.77 49.30 -35.62
N ILE A 5 -25.95 49.45 -35.06
CA ILE A 5 -26.22 49.13 -33.64
C ILE A 5 -26.21 47.62 -33.42
N ILE A 6 -26.77 46.82 -34.35
CA ILE A 6 -26.77 45.36 -34.26
C ILE A 6 -25.32 44.77 -34.42
N LEU A 7 -24.47 45.37 -35.27
CA LEU A 7 -23.10 44.91 -35.42
C LEU A 7 -22.23 45.25 -34.20
N THR A 8 -22.49 46.38 -33.53
CA THR A 8 -21.81 46.79 -32.30
C THR A 8 -22.25 45.95 -31.11
N CYS A 9 -23.51 45.54 -31.02
CA CYS A 9 -24.00 44.63 -29.98
C CYS A 9 -23.47 43.18 -30.19
N LEU A 10 -23.36 42.71 -31.44
CA LEU A 10 -22.77 41.40 -31.74
C LEU A 10 -21.24 41.36 -31.51
N LEU A 11 -20.53 42.49 -31.71
CA LEU A 11 -19.09 42.57 -31.37
C LEU A 11 -18.88 42.69 -29.85
N ALA A 12 -19.80 43.30 -29.11
CA ALA A 12 -19.72 43.43 -27.66
C ALA A 12 -20.07 42.12 -26.95
N THR A 13 -20.94 41.28 -27.52
CA THR A 13 -21.22 39.93 -26.98
C THR A 13 -20.15 38.90 -27.32
N ALA A 14 -19.38 39.11 -28.41
CA ALA A 14 -18.22 38.24 -28.73
C ALA A 14 -17.00 38.52 -27.84
N LEU A 15 -16.94 39.65 -27.13
CA LEU A 15 -15.85 40.04 -26.21
C LEU A 15 -16.11 39.61 -24.74
N LEU A 16 -17.26 39.00 -24.46
CA LEU A 16 -17.63 38.53 -23.12
C LEU A 16 -17.74 36.99 -23.03
N ALA A 17 -17.08 36.25 -23.94
CA ALA A 17 -16.77 34.87 -23.62
C ALA A 17 -15.66 34.90 -22.56
N PRO A 18 -15.87 34.38 -21.34
CA PRO A 18 -14.76 34.21 -20.43
C PRO A 18 -13.73 33.37 -21.14
N ALA A 19 -12.54 33.93 -21.44
CA ALA A 19 -11.38 33.14 -21.77
C ALA A 19 -11.12 32.30 -20.53
N LEU A 20 -11.53 31.05 -20.55
CA LEU A 20 -11.07 30.04 -19.60
C LEU A 20 -9.57 29.88 -19.85
N VAL A 21 -8.77 30.72 -19.20
CA VAL A 21 -7.33 30.61 -19.18
C VAL A 21 -7.02 29.75 -17.96
N TYR A 22 -6.64 28.54 -18.19
CA TYR A 22 -6.21 27.62 -17.15
C TYR A 22 -4.76 27.96 -16.77
N ALA A 23 -4.47 27.97 -15.48
CA ALA A 23 -3.24 28.52 -14.94
C ALA A 23 -2.22 27.45 -14.53
N GLU A 24 -2.66 26.28 -14.20
CA GLU A 24 -1.81 25.17 -13.80
C GLU A 24 -1.00 24.56 -14.96
N HIS A 25 0.08 23.88 -14.60
CA HIS A 25 0.85 23.09 -15.54
C HIS A 25 0.04 21.90 -16.04
N THR A 26 0.11 21.60 -17.35
CA THR A 26 -0.47 20.39 -17.91
C THR A 26 0.22 19.18 -17.32
N HIS A 27 -0.54 18.33 -16.66
CA HIS A 27 -0.11 17.04 -16.15
C HIS A 27 -0.31 15.95 -17.18
N PHE A 28 0.40 14.82 -17.01
CA PHE A 28 0.28 13.67 -17.89
C PHE A 28 0.08 12.41 -17.07
N TRP A 29 -1.07 11.77 -17.26
CA TRP A 29 -1.26 10.40 -16.83
C TRP A 29 -0.70 9.47 -17.89
N ARG A 30 0.37 8.74 -17.58
CA ARG A 30 1.02 7.81 -18.48
C ARG A 30 1.02 6.41 -17.88
N GLN A 31 0.68 5.44 -18.73
CA GLN A 31 0.79 4.02 -18.44
C GLN A 31 1.69 3.39 -19.49
N SER A 32 2.75 2.71 -19.06
CA SER A 32 3.78 2.12 -19.94
C SER A 32 4.35 0.81 -19.39
N ASP A 33 4.08 0.49 -18.14
CA ASP A 33 4.67 -0.63 -17.46
C ASP A 33 3.65 -1.76 -17.23
N TYR A 34 4.15 -2.96 -17.01
CA TYR A 34 3.32 -4.11 -16.68
C TYR A 34 2.40 -3.84 -15.48
N SER A 35 2.94 -3.23 -14.43
CA SER A 35 2.20 -2.89 -13.21
C SER A 35 1.04 -1.91 -13.43
N ASP A 36 1.10 -1.11 -14.48
CA ASP A 36 0.01 -0.22 -14.89
C ASP A 36 -1.10 -1.00 -15.58
N PHE A 37 -0.71 -1.88 -16.54
CA PHE A 37 -1.68 -2.63 -17.33
C PHE A 37 -2.29 -3.81 -16.58
N GLU A 38 -1.56 -4.41 -15.61
CA GLU A 38 -2.08 -5.53 -14.82
C GLU A 38 -3.36 -5.20 -14.06
N LYS A 39 -3.53 -3.95 -13.65
CA LYS A 39 -4.70 -3.43 -12.93
C LYS A 39 -5.94 -3.32 -13.81
N GLY A 40 -5.75 -3.24 -15.12
CA GLY A 40 -6.83 -3.09 -16.08
C GLY A 40 -7.54 -4.42 -16.39
N THR A 41 -8.59 -4.32 -17.20
CA THR A 41 -9.40 -5.46 -17.66
C THR A 41 -9.12 -5.74 -19.12
N ALA A 42 -8.53 -6.90 -19.40
CA ALA A 42 -8.23 -7.39 -20.75
C ALA A 42 -9.28 -8.42 -21.20
N LYS A 43 -9.75 -8.30 -22.44
CA LYS A 43 -10.60 -9.29 -23.13
C LYS A 43 -10.03 -9.52 -24.51
N GLY A 44 -9.53 -10.73 -24.78
CA GLY A 44 -8.85 -11.05 -26.03
C GLY A 44 -7.52 -10.28 -26.24
N VAL A 45 -6.96 -9.72 -25.18
CA VAL A 45 -5.69 -8.98 -25.14
C VAL A 45 -4.81 -9.59 -24.08
N ALA A 46 -3.56 -9.87 -24.42
CA ALA A 46 -2.53 -10.32 -23.49
C ALA A 46 -1.72 -9.14 -22.97
N ILE A 47 -1.34 -9.20 -21.69
CA ILE A 47 -0.53 -8.20 -21.01
C ILE A 47 0.86 -8.80 -20.82
N ARG A 48 1.86 -8.21 -21.47
CA ARG A 48 3.26 -8.65 -21.43
C ARG A 48 4.02 -7.97 -20.29
N SER A 49 4.95 -8.70 -19.70
CA SER A 49 5.79 -8.20 -18.60
C SER A 49 6.75 -7.07 -19.01
N ASP A 50 7.00 -6.90 -20.31
CA ASP A 50 7.76 -5.78 -20.87
C ASP A 50 6.89 -4.53 -21.15
N GLY A 51 5.68 -4.46 -20.61
CA GLY A 51 4.80 -3.30 -20.72
C GLY A 51 4.10 -3.18 -22.08
N LYS A 52 3.76 -4.30 -22.72
CA LYS A 52 3.04 -4.30 -24.00
C LYS A 52 1.68 -4.99 -23.89
N LEU A 53 0.69 -4.43 -24.57
CA LEU A 53 -0.61 -5.04 -24.82
C LEU A 53 -0.62 -5.61 -26.25
N VAL A 54 -0.96 -6.89 -26.41
CA VAL A 54 -0.99 -7.58 -27.71
C VAL A 54 -2.24 -8.48 -27.81
N PRO A 55 -2.72 -8.87 -29.01
CA PRO A 55 -3.78 -9.86 -29.12
C PRO A 55 -3.43 -11.15 -28.38
N ALA A 56 -4.40 -11.70 -27.64
CA ALA A 56 -4.24 -12.94 -26.88
C ALA A 56 -4.59 -14.17 -27.75
N PRO A 57 -4.16 -15.38 -27.36
CA PRO A 57 -4.77 -16.61 -27.87
C PRO A 57 -6.27 -16.65 -27.60
N GLN A 58 -7.06 -17.24 -28.50
CA GLN A 58 -8.50 -17.40 -28.31
C GLN A 58 -8.77 -18.13 -27.00
N PHE A 59 -9.64 -17.55 -26.18
CA PHE A 59 -10.04 -18.12 -24.90
C PHE A 59 -11.55 -18.15 -24.80
N ALA A 60 -12.12 -19.38 -24.82
CA ALA A 60 -13.56 -19.56 -24.89
C ALA A 60 -14.06 -20.55 -23.83
N PRO A 61 -15.29 -20.38 -23.31
CA PRO A 61 -15.91 -21.38 -22.46
C PRO A 61 -16.15 -22.66 -23.22
N PHE A 62 -15.77 -23.80 -22.60
CA PHE A 62 -16.07 -25.13 -23.13
C PHE A 62 -17.28 -25.72 -22.42
N SER A 63 -17.30 -25.75 -21.08
CA SER A 63 -18.41 -26.26 -20.30
C SER A 63 -18.47 -25.67 -18.91
N ASP A 64 -19.70 -25.55 -18.38
CA ASP A 64 -20.00 -25.23 -17.00
C ASP A 64 -20.73 -26.40 -16.33
N PRO A 65 -19.99 -27.33 -15.70
CA PRO A 65 -20.58 -28.54 -15.11
C PRO A 65 -21.31 -28.28 -13.77
N ASN A 66 -21.42 -27.02 -13.35
CA ASN A 66 -22.00 -26.63 -12.07
C ASN A 66 -21.34 -27.31 -10.84
N LEU A 67 -20.00 -27.42 -10.89
CA LEU A 67 -19.19 -27.93 -9.79
C LEU A 67 -18.41 -26.77 -9.14
N MET A 68 -18.17 -26.87 -7.83
CA MET A 68 -17.35 -25.86 -7.13
C MET A 68 -15.87 -26.00 -7.50
N TYR A 69 -15.40 -27.25 -7.62
CA TYR A 69 -13.98 -27.57 -7.84
C TYR A 69 -13.82 -28.58 -8.97
N LEU A 70 -12.92 -28.31 -9.89
CA LEU A 70 -12.33 -29.30 -10.79
C LEU A 70 -10.85 -29.44 -10.44
N TRP A 71 -10.43 -30.66 -10.09
CA TRP A 71 -9.06 -30.93 -9.67
C TRP A 71 -8.17 -31.39 -10.80
N ALA A 72 -8.71 -32.23 -11.68
CA ALA A 72 -7.96 -32.79 -12.77
C ALA A 72 -8.82 -32.89 -14.06
N LEU A 73 -8.19 -32.61 -15.18
CA LEU A 73 -8.69 -32.92 -16.53
C LEU A 73 -7.81 -33.97 -17.18
N ARG A 74 -8.41 -34.86 -17.98
CA ARG A 74 -7.70 -35.77 -18.88
C ARG A 74 -8.56 -36.02 -20.13
N THR A 75 -7.91 -36.48 -21.19
CA THR A 75 -8.57 -36.98 -22.40
C THR A 75 -8.31 -38.46 -22.56
N ASP A 76 -9.28 -39.22 -23.04
CA ASP A 76 -9.07 -40.61 -23.44
C ASP A 76 -8.44 -40.70 -24.86
N SER A 77 -8.22 -41.92 -25.37
CA SER A 77 -7.61 -42.13 -26.69
C SER A 77 -8.43 -41.57 -27.85
N ARG A 78 -9.74 -41.35 -27.63
CA ARG A 78 -10.68 -40.75 -28.60
C ARG A 78 -10.74 -39.22 -28.43
N GLY A 79 -9.98 -38.66 -27.50
CA GLY A 79 -9.97 -37.22 -27.17
C GLY A 79 -11.25 -36.73 -26.50
N ARG A 80 -12.06 -37.60 -25.86
CA ARG A 80 -13.18 -37.17 -24.99
C ARG A 80 -12.63 -36.63 -23.70
N VAL A 81 -13.20 -35.53 -23.23
CA VAL A 81 -12.74 -34.83 -22.04
C VAL A 81 -13.37 -35.46 -20.79
N TYR A 82 -12.55 -35.67 -19.78
CA TYR A 82 -12.99 -36.10 -18.46
C TYR A 82 -12.51 -35.10 -17.41
N ALA A 83 -13.38 -34.77 -16.46
CA ALA A 83 -13.09 -33.88 -15.37
C ALA A 83 -13.40 -34.54 -14.02
N ALA A 84 -12.42 -34.57 -13.15
CA ALA A 84 -12.54 -35.02 -11.78
C ALA A 84 -12.70 -33.83 -10.82
N GLY A 85 -13.61 -33.94 -9.85
CA GLY A 85 -13.82 -32.86 -8.91
C GLY A 85 -15.07 -33.05 -8.07
N GLY A 86 -15.64 -31.93 -7.65
CA GLY A 86 -16.84 -31.88 -6.84
C GLY A 86 -16.61 -32.18 -5.35
N SER A 87 -17.69 -32.15 -4.62
CA SER A 87 -17.77 -32.53 -3.20
C SER A 87 -18.22 -33.97 -2.97
N ASP A 88 -18.36 -34.76 -4.03
CA ASP A 88 -18.91 -36.13 -4.01
C ASP A 88 -18.05 -37.10 -4.84
N ALA A 89 -16.74 -36.88 -4.90
CA ALA A 89 -15.79 -37.68 -5.66
C ALA A 89 -16.27 -38.07 -7.06
N LYS A 90 -16.75 -37.10 -7.84
CA LYS A 90 -17.32 -37.33 -9.18
C LYS A 90 -16.30 -37.21 -10.28
N VAL A 91 -16.47 -38.02 -11.32
CA VAL A 91 -15.83 -37.81 -12.63
C VAL A 91 -16.89 -37.68 -13.69
N LEU A 92 -16.84 -36.59 -14.43
CA LEU A 92 -17.72 -36.26 -15.52
C LEU A 92 -17.02 -36.53 -16.88
N ARG A 93 -17.74 -37.06 -17.85
CA ARG A 93 -17.31 -37.19 -19.23
C ARG A 93 -18.12 -36.24 -20.12
N PHE A 94 -17.44 -35.57 -21.02
CA PHE A 94 -18.02 -34.59 -21.94
C PHE A 94 -18.01 -35.13 -23.37
N ASP A 95 -19.05 -35.89 -23.73
CA ASP A 95 -19.35 -36.26 -25.11
C ASP A 95 -19.99 -35.07 -25.85
N ASP A 96 -20.84 -34.32 -25.13
CA ASP A 96 -21.39 -33.00 -25.46
C ASP A 96 -21.00 -32.01 -24.34
N PRO A 97 -20.32 -30.92 -24.66
CA PRO A 97 -19.95 -29.92 -23.64
C PRO A 97 -21.12 -29.40 -22.79
N ALA A 98 -22.33 -29.35 -23.37
CA ALA A 98 -23.53 -28.87 -22.69
C ALA A 98 -24.18 -29.92 -21.77
N LYS A 99 -23.85 -31.20 -21.96
CA LYS A 99 -24.51 -32.33 -21.28
C LYS A 99 -23.49 -33.37 -20.77
N PRO A 100 -22.73 -33.02 -19.68
CA PRO A 100 -21.79 -33.97 -19.11
C PRO A 100 -22.49 -35.21 -18.54
N THR A 101 -21.84 -36.37 -18.67
CA THR A 101 -22.31 -37.65 -18.13
C THR A 101 -21.43 -38.01 -16.91
N THR A 102 -22.05 -38.34 -15.77
CA THR A 102 -21.32 -38.89 -14.64
C THR A 102 -20.88 -40.31 -14.93
N VAL A 103 -19.58 -40.57 -15.00
CA VAL A 103 -19.00 -41.91 -15.25
C VAL A 103 -18.48 -42.56 -13.98
N PHE A 104 -18.24 -41.76 -12.94
CA PHE A 104 -17.78 -42.25 -11.65
C PHE A 104 -18.34 -41.37 -10.51
N GLU A 105 -18.69 -42.03 -9.43
CA GLU A 105 -19.06 -41.39 -8.15
C GLU A 105 -18.71 -42.38 -7.03
N ALA A 106 -18.15 -41.86 -5.92
CA ALA A 106 -17.73 -42.63 -4.77
C ALA A 106 -18.09 -41.90 -3.46
N PRO A 107 -18.12 -42.60 -2.32
CA PRO A 107 -18.50 -42.02 -1.02
C PRO A 107 -17.44 -41.09 -0.44
N GLU A 108 -16.20 -41.13 -0.96
CA GLU A 108 -15.17 -40.20 -0.55
C GLU A 108 -15.51 -38.76 -0.94
N LEU A 109 -14.88 -37.77 -0.30
CA LEU A 109 -15.23 -36.37 -0.48
C LEU A 109 -14.82 -35.82 -1.85
N SER A 110 -13.71 -36.30 -2.41
CA SER A 110 -13.13 -35.70 -3.63
C SER A 110 -12.44 -36.72 -4.52
N ALA A 111 -12.67 -36.64 -5.84
CA ALA A 111 -11.84 -37.23 -6.86
C ALA A 111 -10.71 -36.29 -7.22
N GLN A 112 -9.51 -36.55 -6.71
CA GLN A 112 -8.38 -35.62 -6.72
C GLN A 112 -7.56 -35.67 -8.01
N THR A 113 -7.41 -36.87 -8.55
CA THR A 113 -6.58 -37.11 -9.73
C THR A 113 -7.15 -38.24 -10.57
N ILE A 114 -6.94 -38.19 -11.89
CA ILE A 114 -7.35 -39.22 -12.83
C ILE A 114 -6.24 -39.55 -13.85
N ALA A 115 -6.21 -40.76 -14.28
CA ALA A 115 -5.30 -41.25 -15.32
C ALA A 115 -5.98 -42.28 -16.21
N PHE A 116 -5.52 -42.46 -17.49
CA PHE A 116 -5.99 -43.46 -18.42
C PHE A 116 -4.84 -44.38 -18.81
N ASP A 117 -5.15 -45.71 -18.94
CA ASP A 117 -4.24 -46.61 -19.60
C ASP A 117 -4.50 -46.66 -21.12
N THR A 118 -3.70 -47.44 -21.83
CA THR A 118 -3.81 -47.59 -23.31
C THR A 118 -5.08 -48.28 -23.77
N HIS A 119 -5.87 -48.86 -22.86
CA HIS A 119 -7.16 -49.52 -23.12
C HIS A 119 -8.36 -48.65 -22.75
N ASP A 120 -8.12 -47.36 -22.46
CA ASP A 120 -9.13 -46.39 -21.99
C ASP A 120 -9.77 -46.78 -20.62
N ASN A 121 -9.11 -47.59 -19.79
CA ASN A 121 -9.54 -47.73 -18.42
C ASN A 121 -9.18 -46.45 -17.65
N LEU A 122 -10.18 -45.90 -16.95
CA LEU A 122 -10.02 -44.72 -16.12
C LEU A 122 -9.63 -45.12 -14.71
N TYR A 123 -8.55 -44.58 -14.22
CA TYR A 123 -8.13 -44.68 -12.81
C TYR A 123 -8.43 -43.39 -12.07
N VAL A 124 -9.07 -43.49 -10.90
CA VAL A 124 -9.52 -42.33 -10.11
C VAL A 124 -8.93 -42.45 -8.72
N GLY A 125 -8.11 -41.46 -8.34
CA GLY A 125 -7.58 -41.31 -6.98
C GLY A 125 -8.47 -40.41 -6.13
N THR A 126 -8.91 -40.91 -4.96
CA THR A 126 -9.84 -40.22 -4.06
C THR A 126 -9.17 -39.67 -2.80
N SER A 127 -9.86 -38.80 -2.06
CA SER A 127 -9.44 -38.21 -0.79
C SER A 127 -10.65 -37.70 0.00
N PRO A 128 -10.69 -37.71 1.36
CA PRO A 128 -9.82 -38.51 2.24
C PRO A 128 -10.18 -40.00 2.15
N ASP A 129 -9.49 -40.86 2.92
CA ASP A 129 -9.57 -42.33 2.79
C ASP A 129 -9.18 -42.78 1.38
N GLY A 130 -7.98 -42.35 0.98
CA GLY A 130 -7.48 -42.45 -0.38
C GLY A 130 -7.46 -43.85 -0.95
N LYS A 131 -8.29 -44.09 -1.95
CA LYS A 131 -8.36 -45.31 -2.76
C LYS A 131 -8.14 -44.97 -4.21
N VAL A 132 -7.67 -45.97 -4.94
CA VAL A 132 -7.64 -45.90 -6.43
C VAL A 132 -8.74 -46.83 -6.97
N TYR A 133 -9.66 -46.23 -7.71
CA TYR A 133 -10.71 -46.96 -8.40
C TYR A 133 -10.32 -47.14 -9.87
N LYS A 134 -10.81 -48.22 -10.45
CA LYS A 134 -10.77 -48.48 -11.91
C LYS A 134 -12.16 -48.48 -12.45
N VAL A 135 -12.36 -47.74 -13.55
CA VAL A 135 -13.60 -47.73 -14.35
C VAL A 135 -13.26 -48.19 -15.75
N THR A 136 -13.85 -49.27 -16.16
CA THR A 136 -13.64 -49.82 -17.53
C THR A 136 -14.45 -49.04 -18.57
N PRO A 137 -14.11 -49.12 -19.88
CA PRO A 137 -14.86 -48.42 -20.93
C PRO A 137 -16.34 -48.74 -21.00
N ASP A 138 -16.77 -49.94 -20.54
CA ASP A 138 -18.15 -50.38 -20.41
C ASP A 138 -18.84 -49.90 -19.12
N GLY A 139 -18.13 -49.16 -18.29
CA GLY A 139 -18.68 -48.50 -17.10
C GLY A 139 -18.65 -49.32 -15.81
N GLN A 140 -17.98 -50.48 -15.81
CA GLN A 140 -17.79 -51.24 -14.55
C GLN A 140 -16.77 -50.58 -13.66
N LYS A 141 -17.10 -50.37 -12.38
CA LYS A 141 -16.23 -49.74 -11.38
C LYS A 141 -15.88 -50.72 -10.26
N SER A 142 -14.63 -50.70 -9.87
CA SER A 142 -14.09 -51.47 -8.75
C SER A 142 -12.98 -50.73 -8.04
N VAL A 143 -12.78 -51.08 -6.77
CA VAL A 143 -11.55 -50.65 -6.07
C VAL A 143 -10.38 -51.40 -6.71
N PHE A 144 -9.45 -50.67 -7.28
CA PHE A 144 -8.28 -51.21 -7.94
C PHE A 144 -7.11 -51.38 -6.98
N PHE A 145 -6.89 -50.38 -6.10
CA PHE A 145 -5.82 -50.43 -5.12
C PHE A 145 -6.19 -49.56 -3.88
N ASP A 146 -5.90 -50.09 -2.71
CA ASP A 146 -6.14 -49.41 -1.44
C ASP A 146 -4.82 -49.38 -0.61
N PRO A 147 -4.04 -48.29 -0.70
CA PRO A 147 -2.77 -48.15 0.02
C PRO A 147 -2.95 -47.91 1.52
N LYS A 148 -4.17 -47.73 2.02
CA LYS A 148 -4.47 -47.30 3.39
C LYS A 148 -3.86 -45.93 3.70
N ALA A 149 -3.72 -45.08 2.69
CA ALA A 149 -3.28 -43.71 2.81
C ALA A 149 -4.46 -42.76 2.93
N LYS A 150 -4.24 -41.61 3.52
CA LYS A 150 -5.29 -40.60 3.68
C LYS A 150 -5.64 -39.89 2.36
N TYR A 151 -4.64 -39.62 1.54
CA TYR A 151 -4.77 -38.86 0.29
C TYR A 151 -4.09 -39.60 -0.87
N ILE A 152 -4.71 -39.59 -2.04
CA ILE A 152 -4.07 -39.91 -3.32
C ILE A 152 -3.91 -38.57 -4.07
N TRP A 153 -2.66 -38.10 -4.17
CA TRP A 153 -2.37 -36.81 -4.79
C TRP A 153 -2.13 -36.89 -6.29
N ALA A 154 -1.44 -37.90 -6.74
CA ALA A 154 -1.01 -38.02 -8.12
C ALA A 154 -1.08 -39.48 -8.61
N LEU A 155 -1.45 -39.63 -9.88
CA LEU A 155 -1.46 -40.89 -10.62
C LEU A 155 -0.73 -40.71 -11.95
N VAL A 156 0.20 -41.63 -12.28
CA VAL A 156 0.85 -41.67 -13.59
C VAL A 156 1.09 -43.11 -13.99
N LEU A 157 0.86 -43.43 -15.29
CA LEU A 157 1.10 -44.77 -15.83
C LEU A 157 2.39 -44.79 -16.65
N ASP A 158 3.16 -45.87 -16.51
CA ASP A 158 4.23 -46.14 -17.44
C ASP A 158 3.71 -46.77 -18.76
N ALA A 159 4.58 -46.93 -19.75
CA ALA A 159 4.24 -47.50 -21.04
C ALA A 159 3.80 -48.98 -20.98
N GLN A 160 4.04 -49.66 -19.86
CA GLN A 160 3.69 -51.05 -19.61
C GLN A 160 2.39 -51.20 -18.81
N GLY A 161 1.73 -50.07 -18.48
CA GLY A 161 0.47 -50.02 -17.74
C GLY A 161 0.65 -50.18 -16.22
N THR A 162 1.86 -50.01 -15.68
CA THR A 162 2.04 -49.91 -14.21
C THR A 162 1.57 -48.55 -13.76
N LEU A 163 0.69 -48.53 -12.78
CA LEU A 163 0.20 -47.30 -12.17
C LEU A 163 1.07 -46.93 -10.99
N PHE A 164 1.71 -45.75 -11.04
CA PHE A 164 2.40 -45.16 -9.88
C PHE A 164 1.43 -44.26 -9.15
N VAL A 165 1.41 -44.43 -7.82
CA VAL A 165 0.46 -43.76 -6.93
C VAL A 165 1.22 -42.95 -5.91
N GLY A 166 1.13 -41.64 -5.99
CA GLY A 166 1.70 -40.70 -5.00
C GLY A 166 0.69 -40.43 -3.89
N THR A 167 1.08 -40.73 -2.65
CA THR A 167 0.18 -40.62 -1.49
C THR A 167 0.53 -39.43 -0.60
N GLY A 168 -0.39 -39.10 0.29
CA GLY A 168 -0.19 -38.10 1.35
C GLY A 168 -0.23 -38.70 2.74
N ASP A 169 0.31 -37.93 3.69
CA ASP A 169 0.45 -38.19 5.12
C ASP A 169 1.70 -39.01 5.50
N LYS A 170 2.21 -39.89 4.65
CA LYS A 170 3.43 -40.66 4.89
C LYS A 170 4.47 -40.60 3.73
N GLY A 171 4.16 -39.88 2.67
CA GLY A 171 5.06 -39.76 1.50
C GLY A 171 5.38 -41.07 0.81
N GLU A 172 4.49 -42.06 0.90
CA GLU A 172 4.63 -43.37 0.26
C GLU A 172 4.29 -43.27 -1.22
N ILE A 173 5.06 -43.96 -2.05
CA ILE A 173 4.83 -44.08 -3.49
C ILE A 173 4.71 -45.57 -3.81
N TYR A 174 3.59 -45.93 -4.43
CA TYR A 174 3.29 -47.31 -4.78
C TYR A 174 3.43 -47.55 -6.28
N ALA A 175 3.87 -48.72 -6.68
CA ALA A 175 3.77 -49.24 -8.04
C ALA A 175 2.74 -50.37 -8.07
N VAL A 176 1.72 -50.19 -8.88
CA VAL A 176 0.57 -51.13 -8.99
C VAL A 176 0.55 -51.74 -10.39
N ALA A 177 0.67 -53.07 -10.44
CA ALA A 177 0.61 -53.80 -11.70
C ALA A 177 -0.79 -53.73 -12.34
N PRO A 178 -0.94 -54.03 -13.64
CA PRO A 178 -2.26 -54.03 -14.32
C PRO A 178 -3.30 -54.96 -13.70
N ASP A 179 -2.88 -55.99 -12.92
CA ASP A 179 -3.75 -56.89 -12.17
C ASP A 179 -4.24 -56.36 -10.81
N GLY A 180 -3.81 -55.14 -10.45
CA GLY A 180 -4.18 -54.50 -9.18
C GLY A 180 -3.25 -54.83 -8.03
N LYS A 181 -2.23 -55.67 -8.20
CA LYS A 181 -1.26 -55.96 -7.14
C LYS A 181 -0.29 -54.80 -7.02
N GLY A 182 -0.37 -54.09 -5.90
CA GLY A 182 0.50 -52.97 -5.55
C GLY A 182 1.60 -53.36 -4.55
N GLN A 183 2.75 -52.73 -4.69
CA GLN A 183 3.84 -52.78 -3.72
C GLN A 183 4.36 -51.40 -3.44
N LEU A 184 4.92 -51.20 -2.26
CA LEU A 184 5.64 -49.97 -1.95
C LEU A 184 6.82 -49.86 -2.90
N PHE A 185 6.84 -48.79 -3.70
CA PHE A 185 7.90 -48.50 -4.64
C PHE A 185 9.01 -47.72 -3.94
N TYR A 186 8.65 -46.65 -3.24
CA TYR A 186 9.59 -45.81 -2.51
C TYR A 186 8.91 -45.14 -1.31
N GLN A 187 9.65 -45.01 -0.22
CA GLN A 187 9.28 -44.25 0.98
C GLN A 187 10.11 -42.99 1.03
N SER A 188 9.44 -41.84 0.92
CA SER A 188 10.10 -40.54 1.10
C SER A 188 10.10 -40.13 2.59
N ASP A 189 11.07 -39.34 2.99
CA ASP A 189 11.08 -38.68 4.32
C ASP A 189 10.07 -37.52 4.39
N GLU A 190 9.53 -37.09 3.22
CA GLU A 190 8.52 -36.04 3.09
C GLU A 190 7.11 -36.54 3.44
N ARG A 191 6.18 -35.63 3.79
CA ARG A 191 4.80 -36.01 4.13
C ARG A 191 3.97 -36.38 2.92
N HIS A 192 4.18 -35.70 1.80
CA HIS A 192 3.34 -35.83 0.63
C HIS A 192 4.18 -36.01 -0.64
N ALA A 193 3.89 -37.05 -1.42
CA ALA A 193 4.28 -37.18 -2.81
C ALA A 193 3.23 -36.46 -3.65
N ARG A 194 3.42 -35.17 -3.91
CA ARG A 194 2.40 -34.23 -4.38
C ARG A 194 2.18 -34.27 -5.88
N SER A 195 3.25 -34.42 -6.63
CA SER A 195 3.20 -34.49 -8.10
C SER A 195 4.13 -35.56 -8.62
N LEU A 196 3.73 -36.22 -9.72
CA LEU A 196 4.48 -37.29 -10.37
C LEU A 196 4.62 -37.02 -11.87
N ALA A 197 5.80 -37.32 -12.40
CA ALA A 197 6.08 -37.33 -13.84
C ALA A 197 7.14 -38.37 -14.17
N PHE A 198 7.38 -38.64 -15.45
CA PHE A 198 8.53 -39.46 -15.89
C PHE A 198 9.56 -38.57 -16.59
N ASP A 199 10.84 -38.90 -16.39
CA ASP A 199 11.88 -38.35 -17.23
C ASP A 199 11.96 -39.10 -18.58
N ALA A 200 12.76 -38.59 -19.52
CA ALA A 200 12.92 -39.20 -20.85
C ALA A 200 13.47 -40.63 -20.83
N LYS A 201 14.06 -41.06 -19.70
CA LYS A 201 14.61 -42.44 -19.50
C LYS A 201 13.58 -43.35 -18.81
N GLY A 202 12.42 -42.84 -18.40
CA GLY A 202 11.39 -43.61 -17.70
C GLY A 202 11.62 -43.70 -16.18
N ASN A 203 12.53 -42.93 -15.58
CA ASN A 203 12.66 -42.81 -14.14
C ASN A 203 11.52 -41.95 -13.59
N LEU A 204 11.07 -42.25 -12.37
CA LEU A 204 9.99 -41.50 -11.74
C LEU A 204 10.54 -40.21 -11.13
N LEU A 205 9.91 -39.10 -11.46
CA LEU A 205 10.12 -37.78 -10.85
C LEU A 205 9.00 -37.53 -9.85
N VAL A 206 9.34 -37.06 -8.66
CA VAL A 206 8.40 -36.83 -7.56
C VAL A 206 8.62 -35.42 -7.00
N GLY A 207 7.55 -34.63 -6.99
CA GLY A 207 7.53 -33.36 -6.28
C GLY A 207 6.89 -33.53 -4.90
N THR A 208 7.50 -32.97 -3.87
CA THR A 208 7.13 -33.21 -2.47
C THR A 208 6.59 -31.98 -1.76
N ASP A 209 6.07 -32.17 -0.55
CA ASP A 209 5.68 -31.22 0.48
C ASP A 209 5.96 -31.85 1.86
N PRO A 210 6.60 -31.17 2.85
CA PRO A 210 6.71 -29.71 3.01
C PRO A 210 8.05 -29.07 2.58
N ASP A 211 9.06 -29.82 2.19
CA ASP A 211 10.39 -29.25 1.94
C ASP A 211 10.66 -28.93 0.47
N GLY A 212 9.64 -29.13 -0.40
CA GLY A 212 9.70 -28.73 -1.81
C GLY A 212 10.82 -29.41 -2.60
N LEU A 213 11.07 -30.67 -2.31
CA LEU A 213 12.08 -31.46 -2.99
C LEU A 213 11.56 -32.02 -4.31
N ILE A 214 12.45 -32.10 -5.27
CA ILE A 214 12.24 -32.84 -6.51
C ILE A 214 13.14 -34.06 -6.49
N LEU A 215 12.53 -35.24 -6.36
CA LEU A 215 13.24 -36.50 -6.32
C LEU A 215 13.26 -37.13 -7.70
N ARG A 216 14.35 -37.81 -8.05
CA ARG A 216 14.39 -38.76 -9.15
C ARG A 216 14.63 -40.16 -8.56
N ILE A 217 13.74 -41.09 -8.91
CA ILE A 217 13.80 -42.46 -8.45
C ILE A 217 14.02 -43.35 -9.68
N GLU A 218 15.09 -44.08 -9.72
CA GLU A 218 15.36 -45.01 -10.82
C GLU A 218 14.30 -46.09 -10.83
N ASN A 219 13.79 -46.34 -12.04
CA ASN A 219 12.80 -47.40 -12.29
C ASN A 219 13.54 -48.59 -12.88
N SER A 220 13.50 -49.75 -12.23
CA SER A 220 14.18 -50.97 -12.71
C SER A 220 13.72 -51.42 -14.09
N ARG A 221 12.52 -51.01 -14.55
CA ARG A 221 12.05 -51.27 -15.92
C ARG A 221 12.67 -50.32 -16.95
N ALA A 222 13.17 -49.18 -16.55
CA ALA A 222 13.86 -48.29 -17.49
C ALA A 222 15.15 -48.90 -18.03
N THR A 223 15.73 -49.82 -17.28
CA THR A 223 17.04 -50.49 -17.58
C THR A 223 16.94 -52.00 -17.73
N GLY A 224 15.77 -52.62 -17.41
CA GLY A 224 15.59 -54.09 -17.35
C GLY A 224 14.71 -54.67 -18.46
N PRO A 225 14.41 -56.02 -18.41
CA PRO A 225 13.54 -56.67 -19.38
C PRO A 225 12.15 -56.07 -19.40
N LYS A 226 11.65 -55.71 -20.60
CA LYS A 226 10.36 -55.03 -20.81
C LYS A 226 9.14 -55.96 -20.59
N ASP A 227 9.34 -57.27 -20.43
CA ASP A 227 8.25 -58.27 -20.43
C ASP A 227 7.84 -58.74 -19.03
N SER A 228 8.35 -58.16 -17.97
CA SER A 228 7.98 -58.53 -16.59
C SER A 228 6.58 -58.02 -16.21
N GLN A 229 5.69 -58.95 -15.83
CA GLN A 229 4.35 -58.59 -15.29
C GLN A 229 4.40 -58.15 -13.81
N ALA A 230 5.53 -58.34 -13.12
CA ALA A 230 5.66 -57.87 -11.75
C ALA A 230 5.85 -56.37 -11.68
N PRO A 231 5.40 -55.67 -10.60
CA PRO A 231 5.65 -54.27 -10.42
C PRO A 231 7.17 -53.97 -10.38
N PRO A 232 7.61 -52.81 -10.95
CA PRO A 232 9.03 -52.46 -10.92
C PRO A 232 9.53 -52.19 -9.49
N LYS A 233 10.82 -52.40 -9.25
CA LYS A 233 11.50 -52.00 -8.01
C LYS A 233 12.14 -50.65 -8.21
N ALA A 234 12.19 -49.85 -7.14
CA ALA A 234 12.99 -48.65 -7.11
C ALA A 234 14.48 -49.00 -7.11
N GLY A 235 15.26 -48.33 -7.92
CA GLY A 235 16.70 -48.27 -7.84
C GLY A 235 17.17 -47.12 -6.92
N ALA A 236 18.29 -46.48 -7.31
CA ALA A 236 18.79 -45.31 -6.58
C ALA A 236 17.78 -44.14 -6.64
N ALA A 237 17.60 -43.50 -5.50
CA ALA A 237 16.83 -42.28 -5.39
C ALA A 237 17.70 -41.11 -4.91
N TYR A 238 17.54 -39.96 -5.51
CA TYR A 238 18.26 -38.75 -5.10
C TYR A 238 17.48 -37.49 -5.37
N VAL A 239 17.82 -36.42 -4.62
CA VAL A 239 17.25 -35.10 -4.82
C VAL A 239 17.88 -34.47 -6.05
N VAL A 240 17.04 -34.13 -7.07
CA VAL A 240 17.47 -33.41 -8.26
C VAL A 240 17.61 -31.94 -7.97
N TYR A 241 16.66 -31.41 -7.19
CA TYR A 241 16.63 -29.99 -6.83
C TYR A 241 15.76 -29.77 -5.59
N GLU A 242 16.17 -28.84 -4.77
CA GLU A 242 15.39 -28.31 -3.67
C GLU A 242 14.92 -26.90 -4.02
N THR A 243 13.60 -26.69 -4.08
CA THR A 243 13.01 -25.38 -4.40
C THR A 243 13.03 -24.45 -3.18
N ASP A 244 12.92 -23.13 -3.39
CA ASP A 244 12.78 -22.16 -2.30
C ASP A 244 11.37 -22.20 -1.66
N LYS A 245 10.47 -23.03 -2.18
CA LYS A 245 9.09 -23.17 -1.77
C LYS A 245 8.84 -24.52 -1.11
N LYS A 246 7.74 -24.59 -0.35
CA LYS A 246 7.47 -25.78 0.45
C LYS A 246 6.83 -26.94 -0.33
N GLU A 247 6.03 -26.67 -1.35
CA GLU A 247 5.22 -27.65 -2.07
C GLU A 247 5.47 -27.59 -3.57
N VAL A 248 5.86 -28.72 -4.19
CA VAL A 248 5.98 -28.86 -5.64
C VAL A 248 4.65 -29.32 -6.23
N THR A 249 3.89 -28.39 -6.79
CA THR A 249 2.52 -28.63 -7.27
C THR A 249 2.45 -29.30 -8.63
N SER A 250 3.42 -29.04 -9.50
CA SER A 250 3.39 -29.54 -10.89
C SER A 250 4.79 -29.83 -11.41
N LEU A 251 4.91 -30.92 -12.16
CA LEU A 251 6.11 -31.34 -12.87
C LEU A 251 5.79 -31.59 -14.34
N LEU A 252 6.62 -31.10 -15.25
CA LEU A 252 6.54 -31.34 -16.69
C LEU A 252 7.91 -31.71 -17.24
N THR A 253 7.96 -32.53 -18.29
CA THR A 253 9.18 -32.81 -19.05
C THR A 253 8.95 -32.49 -20.53
N ASP A 254 9.91 -31.88 -21.19
CA ASP A 254 9.87 -31.65 -22.63
C ASP A 254 10.58 -32.77 -23.40
N SER A 255 10.46 -32.75 -24.73
CA SER A 255 11.10 -33.71 -25.61
C SER A 255 12.63 -33.66 -25.62
N SER A 256 13.22 -32.57 -25.13
CA SER A 256 14.68 -32.41 -24.97
C SER A 256 15.17 -32.94 -23.63
N GLY A 257 14.25 -33.43 -22.78
CA GLY A 257 14.55 -33.96 -21.46
C GLY A 257 14.75 -32.91 -20.37
N ASN A 258 14.38 -31.64 -20.62
CA ASN A 258 14.34 -30.65 -19.54
C ASN A 258 13.15 -30.94 -18.63
N LEU A 259 13.38 -30.76 -17.32
CA LEU A 259 12.35 -30.83 -16.30
C LEU A 259 11.93 -29.41 -15.90
N TYR A 260 10.63 -29.18 -15.88
CA TYR A 260 10.01 -27.95 -15.37
C TYR A 260 9.26 -28.29 -14.09
N ALA A 261 9.44 -27.47 -13.05
CA ALA A 261 8.76 -27.65 -11.78
C ALA A 261 8.17 -26.31 -11.31
N ALA A 262 6.92 -26.35 -10.86
CA ALA A 262 6.29 -25.25 -10.16
C ALA A 262 6.17 -25.60 -8.68
N ALA A 263 6.56 -24.65 -7.82
CA ALA A 263 6.49 -24.81 -6.38
C ALA A 263 5.88 -23.57 -5.72
N ILE A 264 5.14 -23.78 -4.62
CA ILE A 264 4.38 -22.75 -3.91
C ILE A 264 4.64 -22.77 -2.40
N GLY A 265 4.26 -21.66 -1.74
CA GLY A 265 4.24 -21.54 -0.29
C GLY A 265 5.60 -21.26 0.34
N GLU A 266 5.59 -20.71 1.55
CA GLU A 266 6.80 -20.43 2.31
C GLU A 266 7.24 -21.66 3.10
N LYS A 267 8.53 -21.97 3.03
CA LYS A 267 9.16 -22.92 3.94
C LYS A 267 9.17 -22.35 5.36
N GLN A 268 8.71 -23.11 6.32
CA GLN A 268 8.94 -22.77 7.73
C GLN A 268 10.45 -22.92 8.00
N ARG A 269 11.14 -21.79 8.13
CA ARG A 269 12.51 -21.85 8.65
C ARG A 269 12.43 -22.39 10.05
N PRO A 270 13.24 -23.42 10.41
CA PRO A 270 13.44 -23.79 11.80
C PRO A 270 13.82 -22.52 12.56
N ALA A 271 13.26 -22.30 13.74
CA ALA A 271 13.63 -21.20 14.61
C ALA A 271 15.08 -21.40 15.06
N GLY A 272 16.03 -21.10 14.18
CA GLY A 272 17.47 -21.19 14.35
C GLY A 272 18.02 -19.78 14.42
N THR A 273 18.37 -19.39 15.63
CA THR A 273 19.38 -18.38 16.01
C THR A 273 19.59 -17.27 14.97
N SER A 274 18.67 -16.30 14.95
CA SER A 274 19.07 -14.95 14.53
C SER A 274 20.23 -14.52 15.44
N PRO A 275 21.33 -13.97 14.92
CA PRO A 275 22.30 -13.32 15.78
C PRO A 275 21.58 -12.20 16.51
N VAL A 276 21.43 -12.36 17.82
CA VAL A 276 20.89 -11.36 18.71
C VAL A 276 21.81 -10.15 18.58
N GLN A 277 21.38 -9.14 17.85
CA GLN A 277 21.97 -7.81 18.02
C GLN A 277 21.75 -7.42 19.49
N PRO A 278 22.79 -7.05 20.23
CA PRO A 278 22.62 -6.63 21.61
C PRO A 278 21.73 -5.39 21.61
N LEU A 279 20.51 -5.54 22.11
CA LEU A 279 19.67 -4.45 22.53
C LEU A 279 20.46 -3.66 23.59
N ILE A 280 20.89 -2.48 23.25
CA ILE A 280 21.35 -1.49 24.21
C ILE A 280 20.11 -1.07 25.00
N VAL A 281 19.92 -1.73 26.14
CA VAL A 281 18.92 -1.33 27.14
C VAL A 281 19.46 -0.08 27.82
N PRO A 282 18.78 1.07 27.79
CA PRO A 282 19.15 2.20 28.66
C PRO A 282 18.91 1.75 30.11
N GLN A 283 19.96 1.82 30.91
CA GLN A 283 19.89 1.53 32.34
C GLN A 283 18.95 2.53 33.03
N PRO A 284 17.93 2.09 33.78
CA PRO A 284 17.15 3.03 34.57
C PRO A 284 17.95 3.46 35.82
N SER A 285 18.14 4.76 35.95
CA SER A 285 18.62 5.38 37.16
C SER A 285 17.60 5.12 38.28
N ALA A 286 18.08 4.51 39.35
CA ALA A 286 17.30 4.29 40.56
C ALA A 286 17.09 5.67 41.29
N THR A 287 15.82 5.98 41.57
CA THR A 287 15.38 6.48 42.89
C THR A 287 13.98 7.05 42.84
N ALA A 288 13.03 6.32 43.41
CA ALA A 288 11.90 6.92 44.16
C ALA A 288 11.09 5.81 44.87
N PRO A 289 10.47 6.07 46.01
CA PRO A 289 10.01 5.05 46.94
C PRO A 289 8.60 4.52 46.62
N ALA A 290 8.38 3.31 47.09
CA ALA A 290 7.13 2.59 47.02
C ALA A 290 6.01 3.29 47.80
N VAL A 291 4.85 3.43 47.13
CA VAL A 291 3.56 3.66 47.80
C VAL A 291 2.62 2.53 47.41
N SER A 292 2.19 1.79 48.40
CA SER A 292 1.20 0.74 48.32
C SER A 292 -0.19 1.34 48.04
N ALA A 293 -0.91 0.83 47.05
CA ALA A 293 -2.36 1.01 46.92
C ALA A 293 -3.01 -0.34 46.59
N GLN A 294 -3.72 -0.83 47.57
CA GLN A 294 -4.69 -1.91 47.47
C GLN A 294 -5.93 -1.44 46.66
N GLY A 295 -6.48 -2.33 45.85
CA GLY A 295 -7.85 -2.25 45.40
C GLY A 295 -8.08 -2.00 43.92
N ALA A 296 -7.90 -3.00 43.06
CA ALA A 296 -8.54 -3.05 41.76
C ALA A 296 -9.42 -4.30 41.67
N VAL A 297 -10.72 -4.08 41.67
CA VAL A 297 -11.76 -5.09 41.47
C VAL A 297 -11.64 -5.62 40.04
N THR A 298 -11.32 -6.90 39.91
CA THR A 298 -11.33 -7.62 38.61
C THR A 298 -12.78 -7.93 38.25
N LEU A 299 -13.34 -7.22 37.30
CA LEU A 299 -14.54 -7.60 36.59
C LEU A 299 -14.12 -8.60 35.49
N ALA A 300 -14.22 -9.89 35.82
CA ALA A 300 -14.19 -10.96 34.83
C ALA A 300 -15.49 -10.94 34.02
N LEU A 301 -15.50 -10.39 32.84
CA LEU A 301 -16.51 -10.65 31.82
C LEU A 301 -16.25 -12.05 31.25
N GLN A 302 -17.04 -13.03 31.71
CA GLN A 302 -17.20 -14.30 31.02
C GLN A 302 -17.84 -14.02 29.66
N ALA A 303 -17.02 -13.95 28.60
CA ALA A 303 -17.52 -14.06 27.25
C ALA A 303 -17.99 -15.49 27.03
N ALA A 304 -19.30 -15.67 26.83
CA ALA A 304 -19.88 -16.90 26.35
C ALA A 304 -19.14 -17.36 25.11
N ALA A 305 -18.56 -18.54 25.13
CA ALA A 305 -17.99 -19.20 23.97
C ALA A 305 -19.12 -19.46 22.98
N ALA A 306 -19.31 -18.58 22.01
CA ALA A 306 -20.03 -18.88 20.79
C ALA A 306 -19.27 -20.02 20.12
N ALA A 307 -19.91 -21.17 19.99
CA ALA A 307 -19.38 -22.31 19.25
C ALA A 307 -18.99 -21.82 17.85
N GLN A 308 -17.70 -21.78 17.57
CA GLN A 308 -17.21 -21.57 16.22
C GLN A 308 -17.79 -22.69 15.35
N PRO A 309 -18.37 -22.36 14.18
CA PRO A 309 -18.71 -23.40 13.22
C PRO A 309 -17.42 -24.18 12.92
N PRO A 310 -17.50 -25.50 12.69
CA PRO A 310 -16.33 -26.29 12.38
C PRO A 310 -15.61 -25.64 11.20
N PRO A 311 -14.26 -25.55 11.21
CA PRO A 311 -13.52 -24.90 10.15
C PRO A 311 -13.94 -25.54 8.83
N ALA A 312 -14.43 -24.72 7.90
CA ALA A 312 -14.69 -25.14 6.54
C ALA A 312 -13.43 -25.86 6.06
N PHE A 313 -13.57 -27.13 5.66
CA PHE A 313 -12.46 -27.96 5.21
C PHE A 313 -11.89 -27.33 3.95
N SER A 314 -10.90 -26.47 4.10
CA SER A 314 -10.17 -25.90 2.97
C SER A 314 -9.19 -26.95 2.52
N LEU A 315 -9.44 -27.55 1.36
CA LEU A 315 -8.51 -28.45 0.68
C LEU A 315 -7.20 -27.73 0.26
N PHE A 316 -7.20 -26.40 0.29
CA PHE A 316 -6.02 -25.57 0.23
C PHE A 316 -5.89 -24.78 1.53
N PRO A 317 -4.86 -25.05 2.34
CA PRO A 317 -4.47 -24.08 3.36
C PRO A 317 -4.19 -22.76 2.64
N SER A 318 -4.54 -21.63 3.26
CA SER A 318 -4.17 -20.31 2.77
C SER A 318 -2.64 -20.23 2.70
N THR A 319 -2.07 -20.60 1.54
CA THR A 319 -0.63 -20.56 1.31
C THR A 319 -0.24 -19.12 1.02
N THR A 320 0.38 -18.49 2.00
CA THR A 320 1.12 -17.26 1.79
C THR A 320 2.49 -17.62 1.20
N GLY A 321 3.10 -16.73 0.40
CA GLY A 321 4.50 -16.89 -0.01
C GLY A 321 4.76 -17.12 -1.49
N GLY A 322 3.75 -16.95 -2.33
CA GLY A 322 3.91 -16.94 -3.79
C GLY A 322 4.46 -18.23 -4.39
N SER A 323 5.05 -18.13 -5.58
CA SER A 323 5.54 -19.28 -6.36
C SER A 323 6.94 -19.09 -6.92
N GLN A 324 7.56 -20.22 -7.25
CA GLN A 324 8.77 -20.32 -8.06
C GLN A 324 8.54 -21.35 -9.18
N VAL A 325 8.97 -21.04 -10.39
CA VAL A 325 9.02 -21.96 -11.52
C VAL A 325 10.47 -22.12 -11.96
N VAL A 326 10.95 -23.34 -11.95
CA VAL A 326 12.32 -23.70 -12.34
C VAL A 326 12.35 -24.65 -13.52
N LYS A 327 13.36 -24.50 -14.37
CA LYS A 327 13.74 -25.45 -15.40
C LYS A 327 15.05 -26.10 -15.01
N ILE A 328 15.11 -27.41 -15.12
CA ILE A 328 16.31 -28.18 -14.81
C ILE A 328 16.72 -28.91 -16.10
N SER A 329 17.92 -28.63 -16.61
CA SER A 329 18.43 -29.28 -17.81
C SER A 329 18.72 -30.76 -17.56
N PRO A 330 18.87 -31.59 -18.63
CA PRO A 330 19.31 -32.99 -18.47
C PRO A 330 20.65 -33.14 -17.78
N ALA A 331 21.51 -32.13 -17.81
CA ALA A 331 22.78 -32.05 -17.12
C ALA A 331 22.67 -31.68 -15.63
N GLY A 332 21.45 -31.36 -15.14
CA GLY A 332 21.17 -31.00 -13.76
C GLY A 332 21.31 -29.51 -13.44
N SER A 333 21.51 -28.64 -14.45
CA SER A 333 21.59 -27.19 -14.21
C SER A 333 20.21 -26.60 -14.02
N PRO A 334 19.94 -25.97 -12.85
CA PRO A 334 18.68 -25.29 -12.62
C PRO A 334 18.71 -23.86 -13.18
N GLU A 335 17.57 -23.40 -13.68
CA GLU A 335 17.30 -22.04 -14.15
C GLU A 335 15.93 -21.60 -13.61
N THR A 336 15.88 -20.49 -12.88
CA THR A 336 14.59 -19.92 -12.43
C THR A 336 13.97 -19.16 -13.59
N LEU A 337 12.83 -19.63 -14.08
CA LEU A 337 12.12 -19.01 -15.19
C LEU A 337 11.16 -17.91 -14.76
N TRP A 338 10.56 -18.06 -13.57
CA TRP A 338 9.56 -17.11 -13.07
C TRP A 338 9.37 -17.21 -11.56
N THR A 339 9.09 -16.08 -10.94
CA THR A 339 8.75 -15.99 -9.51
C THR A 339 7.63 -14.98 -9.29
N SER A 340 6.77 -15.25 -8.31
CA SER A 340 5.78 -14.29 -7.81
C SER A 340 5.72 -14.36 -6.29
N ARG A 341 5.40 -13.24 -5.67
CA ARG A 341 5.13 -13.17 -4.21
C ARG A 341 3.66 -13.43 -3.88
N GLU A 342 2.77 -13.22 -4.86
CA GLU A 342 1.31 -13.27 -4.64
C GLU A 342 0.65 -14.45 -5.36
N ASP A 343 1.04 -14.72 -6.61
CA ASP A 343 0.40 -15.73 -7.42
C ASP A 343 0.89 -17.13 -7.06
N LEU A 344 -0.04 -18.09 -7.00
CA LEU A 344 0.21 -19.49 -6.70
C LEU A 344 0.03 -20.31 -7.99
N VAL A 345 1.08 -20.97 -8.45
CA VAL A 345 1.01 -21.83 -9.62
C VAL A 345 0.55 -23.23 -9.23
N PHE A 346 -0.65 -23.61 -9.62
CA PHE A 346 -1.22 -24.93 -9.34
C PHE A 346 -1.03 -25.93 -10.47
N SER A 347 -0.92 -25.47 -11.71
CA SER A 347 -0.78 -26.33 -12.88
C SER A 347 0.17 -25.72 -13.90
N MET A 348 0.83 -26.59 -14.67
CA MET A 348 1.63 -26.20 -15.83
C MET A 348 1.20 -27.03 -17.04
N GLY A 349 1.42 -26.46 -18.22
CA GLY A 349 1.22 -27.14 -19.51
C GLY A 349 2.14 -26.53 -20.57
N PHE A 350 2.20 -27.17 -21.75
CA PHE A 350 2.89 -26.57 -22.90
C PHE A 350 1.87 -26.00 -23.88
N SER A 351 2.11 -24.79 -24.34
CA SER A 351 1.40 -24.23 -25.48
C SER A 351 1.73 -25.02 -26.76
N PRO A 352 0.93 -24.91 -27.84
CA PRO A 352 1.23 -25.55 -29.12
C PRO A 352 2.60 -25.18 -29.70
N ASN A 353 3.15 -24.04 -29.28
CA ASN A 353 4.47 -23.56 -29.67
C ASN A 353 5.61 -24.04 -28.73
N GLY A 354 5.31 -24.93 -27.79
CA GLY A 354 6.28 -25.50 -26.85
C GLY A 354 6.66 -24.58 -25.69
N ARG A 355 5.98 -23.44 -25.50
CA ARG A 355 6.20 -22.53 -24.37
C ARG A 355 5.48 -23.03 -23.13
N VAL A 356 6.05 -22.79 -21.98
CA VAL A 356 5.43 -23.15 -20.69
C VAL A 356 4.30 -22.21 -20.36
N LEU A 357 3.15 -22.79 -20.04
CA LEU A 357 1.97 -22.10 -19.51
C LEU A 357 1.83 -22.40 -18.01
N LEU A 358 1.51 -21.39 -17.25
CA LEU A 358 1.27 -21.46 -15.81
C LEU A 358 -0.21 -21.17 -15.54
N GLY A 359 -0.88 -22.07 -14.84
CA GLY A 359 -2.22 -21.87 -14.31
C GLY A 359 -2.14 -21.41 -12.87
N THR A 360 -2.62 -20.20 -12.59
CA THR A 360 -2.45 -19.58 -11.27
C THR A 360 -3.71 -19.63 -10.41
N GLY A 361 -3.51 -19.53 -9.09
CA GLY A 361 -4.54 -19.25 -8.11
C GLY A 361 -4.71 -17.75 -7.83
N ASN A 362 -5.60 -17.43 -6.91
CA ASN A 362 -5.95 -16.08 -6.43
C ASN A 362 -6.62 -15.19 -7.48
N LYS A 363 -6.08 -15.09 -8.68
CA LYS A 363 -6.59 -14.23 -9.78
C LYS A 363 -7.07 -15.04 -11.00
N GLY A 364 -6.92 -16.37 -10.99
CA GLY A 364 -7.30 -17.24 -12.09
C GLY A 364 -6.62 -16.88 -13.41
N ALA A 365 -5.38 -16.43 -13.38
CA ALA A 365 -4.64 -16.03 -14.56
C ALA A 365 -3.94 -17.24 -15.22
N ILE A 366 -3.83 -17.19 -16.56
CA ILE A 366 -2.98 -18.06 -17.36
C ILE A 366 -1.82 -17.23 -17.87
N ILE A 367 -0.60 -17.65 -17.52
CA ILE A 367 0.64 -16.94 -17.86
C ILE A 367 1.45 -17.79 -18.83
N GLU A 368 1.89 -17.23 -19.96
CA GLU A 368 2.80 -17.86 -20.91
C GLU A 368 4.21 -17.31 -20.70
N LEU A 369 5.18 -18.20 -20.49
CA LEU A 369 6.60 -17.85 -20.41
C LEU A 369 7.18 -17.78 -21.83
N GLN A 370 7.73 -16.62 -22.21
CA GLN A 370 8.20 -16.39 -23.59
C GLN A 370 9.72 -16.51 -23.77
N GLY A 371 10.46 -16.76 -22.69
CA GLY A 371 11.93 -16.76 -22.64
C GLY A 371 12.50 -15.39 -22.25
N ASP A 372 13.81 -15.36 -21.94
CA ASP A 372 14.56 -14.14 -21.55
C ASP A 372 13.92 -13.32 -20.44
N GLY A 373 13.23 -14.00 -19.48
CA GLY A 373 12.51 -13.36 -18.39
C GLY A 373 11.19 -12.69 -18.77
N VAL A 374 10.80 -12.73 -20.05
CA VAL A 374 9.52 -12.17 -20.53
C VAL A 374 8.38 -13.18 -20.35
N TYR A 375 7.26 -12.73 -19.82
CA TYR A 375 6.03 -13.50 -19.72
C TYR A 375 4.80 -12.66 -20.09
N SER A 376 3.69 -13.31 -20.35
CA SER A 376 2.44 -12.65 -20.70
C SER A 376 1.26 -13.25 -19.93
N ILE A 377 0.40 -12.43 -19.36
CA ILE A 377 -0.94 -12.86 -18.96
C ILE A 377 -1.76 -13.00 -20.23
N VAL A 378 -2.03 -14.23 -20.65
CA VAL A 378 -2.75 -14.51 -21.90
C VAL A 378 -4.26 -14.64 -21.73
N ALA A 379 -4.72 -14.98 -20.53
CA ALA A 379 -6.13 -14.97 -20.16
C ALA A 379 -6.30 -14.84 -18.64
N LYS A 380 -7.44 -14.29 -18.22
CA LYS A 380 -7.93 -14.35 -16.84
C LYS A 380 -9.30 -15.03 -16.86
N THR A 381 -9.49 -16.03 -16.00
CA THR A 381 -10.76 -16.74 -15.86
C THR A 381 -11.67 -16.00 -14.87
N VAL A 382 -12.97 -16.30 -14.93
CA VAL A 382 -13.93 -15.85 -13.89
C VAL A 382 -13.78 -16.63 -12.59
N SER A 383 -13.01 -17.74 -12.61
CA SER A 383 -12.70 -18.58 -11.46
C SER A 383 -11.40 -18.12 -10.82
N SER A 384 -11.26 -18.29 -9.51
CA SER A 384 -10.06 -17.85 -8.80
C SER A 384 -8.83 -18.72 -9.02
N GLN A 385 -9.00 -19.97 -9.50
CA GLN A 385 -7.90 -20.93 -9.62
C GLN A 385 -7.95 -21.68 -10.95
N VAL A 386 -6.79 -21.80 -11.60
CA VAL A 386 -6.57 -22.66 -12.78
C VAL A 386 -5.84 -23.92 -12.30
N THR A 387 -6.58 -25.02 -12.19
CA THR A 387 -6.12 -26.29 -11.57
C THR A 387 -5.56 -27.28 -12.56
N SER A 388 -5.88 -27.13 -13.85
CA SER A 388 -5.45 -28.08 -14.87
C SER A 388 -5.25 -27.40 -16.23
N LEU A 389 -4.14 -27.73 -16.89
CA LEU A 389 -3.80 -27.33 -18.26
C LEU A 389 -3.37 -28.59 -19.02
N ILE A 390 -4.16 -29.03 -19.97
CA ILE A 390 -3.89 -30.24 -20.77
C ILE A 390 -4.05 -30.00 -22.24
N ALA A 391 -3.38 -30.80 -23.06
CA ALA A 391 -3.62 -30.84 -24.50
C ALA A 391 -5.02 -31.38 -24.81
N GLY A 392 -5.76 -30.68 -25.65
CA GLY A 392 -7.02 -31.09 -26.22
C GLY A 392 -6.89 -31.50 -27.68
N ARG A 393 -8.00 -31.49 -28.42
CA ARG A 393 -8.01 -31.75 -29.87
C ARG A 393 -7.53 -30.52 -30.65
N ASP A 394 -7.09 -30.73 -31.89
CA ASP A 394 -6.76 -29.66 -32.85
C ASP A 394 -5.75 -28.64 -32.31
N SER A 395 -4.77 -29.08 -31.51
CA SER A 395 -3.78 -28.27 -30.87
C SER A 395 -4.36 -27.19 -29.91
N GLN A 396 -5.61 -27.31 -29.51
CA GLN A 396 -6.18 -26.51 -28.42
C GLN A 396 -5.71 -27.04 -27.06
N LEU A 397 -5.72 -26.17 -26.06
CA LEU A 397 -5.54 -26.55 -24.66
C LEU A 397 -6.91 -26.54 -23.98
N LEU A 398 -7.10 -27.48 -23.06
CA LEU A 398 -8.22 -27.48 -22.13
C LEU A 398 -7.74 -26.94 -20.79
N VAL A 399 -8.50 -26.02 -20.23
CA VAL A 399 -8.22 -25.32 -19.01
C VAL A 399 -9.30 -25.66 -17.99
N GLY A 400 -8.94 -26.34 -16.92
CA GLY A 400 -9.82 -26.64 -15.79
C GLY A 400 -9.62 -25.65 -14.65
N THR A 401 -10.73 -25.27 -14.02
CA THR A 401 -10.70 -24.25 -12.95
C THR A 401 -11.41 -24.73 -11.69
N ALA A 402 -11.16 -24.00 -10.57
CA ALA A 402 -11.89 -24.15 -9.33
C ALA A 402 -12.31 -22.77 -8.78
N ASN A 403 -13.34 -22.75 -7.96
CA ASN A 403 -13.96 -21.56 -7.40
C ASN A 403 -14.42 -20.52 -8.44
N PRO A 404 -15.42 -20.83 -9.30
CA PRO A 404 -16.08 -22.11 -9.56
C PRO A 404 -15.33 -23.00 -10.55
N GLY A 405 -15.73 -24.28 -10.60
CA GLY A 405 -15.21 -25.27 -11.54
C GLY A 405 -15.83 -25.12 -12.92
N LYS A 406 -15.03 -24.66 -13.88
CA LYS A 406 -15.40 -24.48 -15.29
C LYS A 406 -14.31 -25.05 -16.18
N ILE A 407 -14.67 -25.32 -17.42
CA ILE A 407 -13.73 -25.77 -18.44
C ILE A 407 -13.73 -24.74 -19.57
N PHE A 408 -12.53 -24.35 -20.01
CA PHE A 408 -12.32 -23.45 -21.14
C PHE A 408 -11.40 -24.09 -22.16
N THR A 409 -11.40 -23.55 -23.38
CA THR A 409 -10.39 -23.81 -24.40
C THR A 409 -9.46 -22.62 -24.55
N LEU A 410 -8.18 -22.86 -24.82
CA LEU A 410 -7.16 -21.82 -25.07
C LEU A 410 -6.40 -22.16 -26.39
N GLY A 411 -6.31 -21.19 -27.29
CA GLY A 411 -5.58 -21.29 -28.54
C GLY A 411 -6.12 -22.36 -29.51
N PRO A 412 -5.35 -22.75 -30.56
CA PRO A 412 -4.08 -22.18 -31.01
C PRO A 412 -4.20 -20.84 -31.76
N ALA A 413 -5.43 -20.51 -32.22
CA ALA A 413 -5.65 -19.27 -32.96
C ALA A 413 -5.54 -18.04 -32.03
N GLN A 414 -5.05 -16.94 -32.62
CA GLN A 414 -5.07 -15.64 -31.92
C GLN A 414 -6.45 -14.98 -32.07
N GLU A 415 -6.82 -14.15 -31.12
CA GLU A 415 -7.98 -13.27 -31.23
C GLU A 415 -7.76 -12.25 -32.34
N THR A 416 -8.77 -12.05 -33.18
CA THR A 416 -8.77 -11.00 -34.20
C THR A 416 -9.37 -9.69 -33.71
N ALA A 417 -10.07 -9.73 -32.60
CA ALA A 417 -10.64 -8.57 -31.94
C ALA A 417 -10.45 -8.71 -30.41
N GLY A 418 -10.07 -7.62 -29.77
CA GLY A 418 -9.89 -7.60 -28.33
C GLY A 418 -10.06 -6.20 -27.78
N SER A 419 -10.21 -6.08 -26.47
CA SER A 419 -10.26 -4.80 -25.79
C SER A 419 -9.49 -4.85 -24.48
N PHE A 420 -8.94 -3.69 -24.14
CA PHE A 420 -8.34 -3.45 -22.83
C PHE A 420 -8.95 -2.19 -22.24
N GLU A 421 -9.44 -2.26 -21.01
CA GLU A 421 -9.93 -1.12 -20.24
C GLU A 421 -8.94 -0.86 -19.09
N SER A 422 -8.44 0.39 -19.02
CA SER A 422 -7.51 0.77 -17.93
C SER A 422 -8.19 0.72 -16.57
N ASP A 423 -7.38 0.68 -15.53
CA ASP A 423 -7.85 1.08 -14.19
C ASP A 423 -8.27 2.56 -14.20
N PRO A 424 -9.32 2.97 -13.46
CA PRO A 424 -9.67 4.37 -13.32
C PRO A 424 -8.55 5.21 -12.75
N PHE A 425 -8.17 6.26 -13.44
CA PHE A 425 -7.22 7.26 -12.95
C PHE A 425 -7.95 8.26 -12.04
N ASP A 426 -7.42 8.52 -10.86
CA ASP A 426 -7.90 9.54 -9.93
C ASP A 426 -7.00 10.78 -10.00
N ALA A 427 -7.49 11.84 -10.64
CA ALA A 427 -6.80 13.13 -10.69
C ALA A 427 -6.86 13.90 -9.36
N LYS A 428 -7.50 13.34 -8.32
CA LYS A 428 -7.75 13.93 -6.99
C LYS A 428 -8.73 15.09 -7.01
N ILE A 429 -8.64 15.95 -7.98
CA ILE A 429 -9.42 17.17 -8.18
C ILE A 429 -10.19 17.06 -9.49
N PHE A 430 -11.29 17.78 -9.61
CA PHE A 430 -12.01 17.98 -10.85
C PHE A 430 -11.05 18.52 -11.92
N SER A 431 -10.96 17.80 -13.05
CA SER A 431 -9.91 18.04 -14.05
C SER A 431 -10.49 18.11 -15.46
N HIS A 432 -9.87 18.90 -16.30
CA HIS A 432 -10.13 18.96 -17.73
C HIS A 432 -9.20 17.99 -18.46
N TRP A 433 -9.76 17.23 -19.39
CA TRP A 433 -9.04 16.22 -20.15
C TRP A 433 -8.53 16.79 -21.47
N GLY A 434 -7.25 16.59 -21.72
CA GLY A 434 -6.58 17.07 -22.90
C GLY A 434 -6.46 15.99 -23.98
N ARG A 435 -5.27 15.85 -24.58
CA ARG A 435 -4.99 14.90 -25.66
C ARG A 435 -4.63 13.54 -25.11
N LEU A 436 -5.27 12.48 -25.63
CA LEU A 436 -4.84 11.09 -25.50
C LEU A 436 -3.85 10.80 -26.62
N THR A 437 -2.67 10.33 -26.27
CA THR A 437 -1.61 9.88 -27.18
C THR A 437 -1.21 8.45 -26.82
N TRP A 438 -0.70 7.70 -27.77
CA TRP A 438 -0.27 6.32 -27.58
C TRP A 438 0.79 5.91 -28.58
N TRP A 439 1.48 4.81 -28.31
CA TRP A 439 2.46 4.24 -29.22
C TRP A 439 2.52 2.71 -29.11
N GLY A 440 2.81 2.07 -30.24
CA GLY A 440 3.11 0.66 -30.40
C GLY A 440 3.84 0.43 -31.71
N GLU A 441 4.73 -0.55 -31.77
CA GLU A 441 5.57 -0.83 -32.96
C GLU A 441 4.74 -1.14 -34.19
N ASN A 442 3.68 -1.94 -34.02
CA ASN A 442 2.82 -2.38 -35.13
C ASN A 442 1.44 -1.71 -35.12
N GLY A 443 1.11 -0.99 -34.05
CA GLY A 443 -0.22 -0.44 -33.84
C GLY A 443 -0.52 0.81 -34.66
N ALA A 444 0.52 1.63 -34.92
CA ALA A 444 0.35 2.93 -35.56
C ALA A 444 0.19 2.87 -37.08
N THR A 445 0.67 1.81 -37.74
CA THR A 445 0.81 1.77 -39.20
C THR A 445 -0.45 1.42 -39.96
N GLN A 446 -1.52 0.93 -39.30
CA GLN A 446 -2.67 0.41 -40.03
C GLN A 446 -4.06 0.67 -39.42
N GLY A 447 -4.16 1.58 -38.46
CA GLY A 447 -5.47 1.97 -37.90
C GLY A 447 -6.19 0.86 -37.12
N LYS A 448 -5.44 -0.13 -36.63
CA LYS A 448 -5.97 -1.33 -36.00
C LYS A 448 -6.21 -1.22 -34.49
N VAL A 449 -5.85 -0.12 -33.88
CA VAL A 449 -6.16 0.18 -32.48
C VAL A 449 -6.94 1.48 -32.39
N SER A 450 -8.10 1.41 -31.77
CA SER A 450 -8.97 2.56 -31.52
C SER A 450 -9.09 2.78 -30.02
N PHE A 451 -8.95 4.02 -29.59
CA PHE A 451 -9.10 4.36 -28.17
C PHE A 451 -10.43 5.05 -27.90
N TYR A 452 -10.92 4.85 -26.71
CA TYR A 452 -12.11 5.48 -26.14
C TYR A 452 -11.78 5.98 -24.74
N ALA A 453 -12.50 6.99 -24.28
CA ALA A 453 -12.36 7.48 -22.91
C ALA A 453 -13.75 7.75 -22.30
N ARG A 454 -13.84 7.65 -20.99
CA ARG A 454 -14.98 8.05 -20.18
C ARG A 454 -14.52 8.67 -18.87
N SER A 455 -15.35 9.51 -18.28
CA SER A 455 -15.02 10.22 -17.05
C SER A 455 -16.18 10.18 -16.05
N GLY A 456 -15.86 10.40 -14.79
CA GLY A 456 -16.84 10.42 -13.71
C GLY A 456 -16.30 11.00 -12.41
N ASN A 457 -17.18 11.18 -11.43
CA ASN A 457 -16.83 11.74 -10.12
C ASN A 457 -16.93 10.72 -8.97
N THR A 458 -17.09 9.45 -9.30
CA THR A 458 -17.08 8.31 -8.38
C THR A 458 -15.98 7.36 -8.73
N SER A 459 -15.39 6.67 -7.77
CA SER A 459 -14.32 5.68 -8.01
C SER A 459 -14.79 4.42 -8.73
N ASN A 460 -16.11 4.15 -8.75
CA ASN A 460 -16.69 3.01 -9.46
C ASN A 460 -17.16 3.43 -10.85
N PRO A 461 -16.52 2.99 -11.95
CA PRO A 461 -16.86 3.40 -13.30
C PRO A 461 -18.20 2.83 -13.84
N GLU A 462 -18.86 1.95 -13.11
CA GLU A 462 -20.17 1.41 -13.46
C GLU A 462 -21.33 2.27 -12.95
N LYS A 463 -21.04 3.28 -12.12
CA LYS A 463 -22.04 4.16 -11.52
C LYS A 463 -21.94 5.58 -12.08
N GLU A 464 -22.90 5.95 -12.93
CA GLU A 464 -23.13 7.35 -13.36
C GLU A 464 -21.91 8.04 -13.98
N TRP A 465 -21.06 7.29 -14.67
CA TRP A 465 -20.00 7.85 -15.49
C TRP A 465 -20.54 8.27 -16.86
N SER A 466 -19.81 9.14 -17.55
CA SER A 466 -20.12 9.50 -18.94
C SER A 466 -20.11 8.26 -19.85
N PRO A 467 -20.86 8.25 -20.96
CA PRO A 467 -20.67 7.23 -21.97
C PRO A 467 -19.27 7.29 -22.57
N TRP A 468 -18.81 6.17 -23.15
CA TRP A 468 -17.54 6.13 -23.87
C TRP A 468 -17.55 7.10 -25.04
N SER A 469 -16.59 8.02 -25.08
CA SER A 469 -16.32 8.96 -26.18
C SER A 469 -15.19 8.43 -27.07
N GLY A 470 -15.18 8.79 -28.31
CA GLY A 470 -14.25 8.28 -29.35
C GLY A 470 -15.00 7.69 -30.54
N PRO A 471 -14.36 6.92 -31.46
CA PRO A 471 -12.99 6.41 -31.39
C PRO A 471 -11.91 7.46 -31.66
N TYR A 472 -10.80 7.36 -30.97
CA TYR A 472 -9.57 8.09 -31.18
C TYR A 472 -8.54 7.17 -31.82
N SER A 473 -8.29 7.30 -33.12
CA SER A 473 -7.46 6.33 -33.88
C SER A 473 -6.14 6.89 -34.39
N GLY A 474 -5.88 8.17 -34.24
CA GLY A 474 -4.65 8.80 -34.69
C GLY A 474 -3.48 8.55 -33.72
N ALA A 475 -2.34 8.06 -34.22
CA ALA A 475 -1.13 7.86 -33.39
C ALA A 475 -0.57 9.17 -32.81
N SER A 476 -0.77 10.32 -33.49
CA SER A 476 -0.45 11.66 -32.98
C SER A 476 -1.40 12.11 -31.85
N GLY A 477 -2.37 11.29 -31.52
CA GLY A 477 -3.37 11.51 -30.49
C GLY A 477 -4.52 12.42 -30.93
N ALA A 478 -5.58 12.39 -30.13
CA ALA A 478 -6.77 13.22 -30.31
C ALA A 478 -7.21 13.82 -28.96
N ALA A 479 -7.87 14.99 -29.03
CA ALA A 479 -8.46 15.59 -27.85
C ALA A 479 -9.57 14.67 -27.30
N VAL A 480 -9.52 14.39 -26.02
CA VAL A 480 -10.58 13.65 -25.31
C VAL A 480 -11.82 14.52 -25.19
N THR A 481 -12.98 13.97 -25.52
CA THR A 481 -14.25 14.72 -25.56
C THR A 481 -15.23 14.36 -24.44
N CYS A 482 -14.82 13.48 -23.51
CA CYS A 482 -15.63 13.22 -22.31
C CYS A 482 -15.65 14.45 -21.38
N PRO A 483 -16.71 14.60 -20.56
CA PRO A 483 -16.84 15.75 -19.67
C PRO A 483 -15.67 15.86 -18.67
N PRO A 484 -15.33 17.08 -18.22
CA PRO A 484 -14.43 17.26 -17.08
C PRO A 484 -14.95 16.52 -15.84
N ALA A 485 -14.06 15.91 -15.09
CA ALA A 485 -14.39 15.15 -13.88
C ALA A 485 -13.13 14.84 -13.07
N ARG A 486 -13.27 14.23 -11.89
CA ARG A 486 -12.16 13.77 -11.06
C ARG A 486 -11.48 12.49 -11.60
N PHE A 487 -12.27 11.58 -12.18
CA PHE A 487 -11.75 10.30 -12.66
C PHE A 487 -11.82 10.20 -14.17
N LEU A 488 -10.84 9.51 -14.75
CA LEU A 488 -10.79 9.15 -16.17
C LEU A 488 -10.46 7.67 -16.33
N GLN A 489 -11.08 7.04 -17.34
CA GLN A 489 -10.73 5.69 -17.78
C GLN A 489 -10.63 5.66 -19.30
N TRP A 490 -9.61 5.02 -19.85
CA TRP A 490 -9.49 4.78 -21.27
C TRP A 490 -9.69 3.31 -21.62
N LYS A 491 -10.08 3.06 -22.86
CA LYS A 491 -10.22 1.73 -23.45
C LYS A 491 -9.54 1.69 -24.81
N ALA A 492 -8.71 0.66 -25.03
CA ALA A 492 -8.18 0.32 -26.35
C ALA A 492 -8.99 -0.85 -26.94
N VAL A 493 -9.36 -0.73 -28.21
CA VAL A 493 -10.01 -1.79 -28.99
C VAL A 493 -9.07 -2.18 -30.11
N PHE A 494 -8.66 -3.44 -30.11
CA PHE A 494 -7.77 -4.05 -31.09
C PHE A 494 -8.59 -4.72 -32.17
N GLN A 495 -8.22 -4.52 -33.44
CA GLN A 495 -8.79 -5.18 -34.61
C GLN A 495 -7.67 -5.60 -35.54
N ALA A 496 -7.39 -6.89 -35.62
CA ALA A 496 -6.42 -7.45 -36.56
C ALA A 496 -7.11 -7.80 -37.87
N ALA A 497 -6.53 -7.42 -39.01
CA ALA A 497 -7.09 -7.73 -40.33
C ALA A 497 -6.92 -9.20 -40.68
N ASP A 498 -5.85 -9.82 -40.24
CA ASP A 498 -5.60 -11.24 -40.32
C ASP A 498 -4.81 -11.76 -39.11
N LYS A 499 -4.62 -13.12 -39.04
CA LYS A 499 -3.90 -13.74 -37.91
C LYS A 499 -2.40 -13.47 -37.86
N ARG A 500 -1.83 -12.81 -38.83
CA ARG A 500 -0.38 -12.43 -38.87
C ARG A 500 -0.13 -11.04 -38.37
N ASP A 501 -1.16 -10.23 -38.38
CA ASP A 501 -1.11 -8.86 -37.88
C ASP A 501 -1.31 -8.84 -36.38
N THR A 502 -0.27 -8.47 -35.64
CA THR A 502 -0.31 -8.33 -34.19
C THR A 502 -0.14 -6.84 -33.82
N PRO A 503 -1.24 -6.05 -33.84
CA PRO A 503 -1.17 -4.68 -33.33
C PRO A 503 -0.78 -4.71 -31.86
N ASP A 504 0.08 -3.78 -31.45
CA ASP A 504 0.51 -3.65 -30.05
C ASP A 504 0.36 -2.22 -29.55
N VAL A 505 0.29 -2.10 -28.23
CA VAL A 505 0.31 -0.83 -27.49
C VAL A 505 1.37 -0.95 -26.41
N SER A 506 2.36 -0.07 -26.45
CA SER A 506 3.47 -0.03 -25.48
C SER A 506 3.28 1.05 -24.41
N TRP A 507 2.59 2.12 -24.74
CA TRP A 507 2.22 3.12 -23.76
C TRP A 507 1.01 3.95 -24.21
N VAL A 508 0.29 4.47 -23.23
CA VAL A 508 -0.82 5.41 -23.40
C VAL A 508 -0.59 6.57 -22.44
N SER A 509 -0.82 7.80 -22.92
CA SER A 509 -0.70 9.00 -22.12
C SER A 509 -1.89 9.92 -22.37
N VAL A 510 -2.47 10.45 -21.31
CA VAL A 510 -3.53 11.45 -21.36
C VAL A 510 -3.05 12.70 -20.66
N ALA A 511 -3.06 13.83 -21.39
CA ALA A 511 -2.85 15.13 -20.78
C ALA A 511 -4.08 15.54 -19.98
N TYR A 512 -3.91 16.15 -18.81
CA TYR A 512 -5.00 16.69 -18.02
C TYR A 512 -4.58 17.94 -17.28
N GLN A 513 -5.57 18.71 -16.87
CA GLN A 513 -5.36 19.93 -16.11
C GLN A 513 -6.40 19.97 -14.97
N PRO A 514 -5.96 19.86 -13.70
CA PRO A 514 -6.82 20.06 -12.55
C PRO A 514 -7.44 21.47 -12.56
N GLU A 515 -8.61 21.63 -11.99
CA GLU A 515 -9.20 22.95 -11.72
C GLU A 515 -8.49 23.55 -10.50
N ASN A 516 -8.14 24.84 -10.59
CA ASN A 516 -7.51 25.51 -9.47
C ASN A 516 -8.45 25.58 -8.25
N VAL A 517 -7.97 25.16 -7.09
CA VAL A 517 -8.67 25.15 -5.80
C VAL A 517 -7.95 26.10 -4.85
N ALA A 518 -8.71 26.88 -4.09
CA ALA A 518 -8.12 27.81 -3.13
C ALA A 518 -7.29 27.09 -2.07
N PRO A 519 -6.10 27.63 -1.71
CA PRO A 519 -5.35 27.13 -0.56
C PRO A 519 -6.20 27.21 0.72
N VAL A 520 -5.82 26.46 1.73
CA VAL A 520 -6.48 26.46 3.05
C VAL A 520 -5.47 26.79 4.13
N VAL A 521 -5.74 27.79 4.97
CA VAL A 521 -5.00 28.05 6.19
C VAL A 521 -5.57 27.16 7.31
N ASP A 522 -4.86 26.10 7.67
CA ASP A 522 -5.37 25.09 8.62
C ASP A 522 -5.43 25.59 10.05
N ASP A 523 -4.34 26.21 10.54
CA ASP A 523 -4.23 26.64 11.93
C ASP A 523 -3.19 27.74 12.09
N ILE A 524 -3.37 28.56 13.15
CA ILE A 524 -2.49 29.67 13.51
C ILE A 524 -2.12 29.54 14.99
N ALA A 525 -0.84 29.43 15.29
CA ALA A 525 -0.31 29.36 16.64
C ALA A 525 0.45 30.63 17.00
N ILE A 526 -0.11 31.46 17.88
CA ILE A 526 0.57 32.62 18.47
C ILE A 526 1.54 32.10 19.52
N GLN A 527 2.80 32.50 19.42
CA GLN A 527 3.83 32.13 20.39
C GLN A 527 3.71 32.97 21.67
N ASP A 528 4.41 32.57 22.73
CA ASP A 528 4.48 33.35 23.95
C ASP A 528 5.19 34.68 23.68
N PRO A 529 4.85 35.76 24.43
CA PRO A 529 5.53 37.04 24.33
C PRO A 529 7.03 36.88 24.62
N GLY A 530 7.85 37.64 23.88
CA GLY A 530 9.30 37.56 24.03
C GLY A 530 9.94 36.37 23.29
N VAL A 531 9.18 35.59 22.48
CA VAL A 531 9.72 34.52 21.66
C VAL A 531 9.90 35.00 20.22
N ARG A 532 11.13 35.02 19.74
CA ARG A 532 11.48 35.27 18.35
C ARG A 532 11.77 33.96 17.64
N VAL A 533 11.13 33.73 16.49
CA VAL A 533 11.29 32.55 15.66
C VAL A 533 12.16 32.87 14.46
N GLN A 534 13.13 32.02 14.17
CA GLN A 534 14.02 32.14 13.02
C GLN A 534 14.14 30.80 12.31
N GLY A 535 14.31 30.84 10.97
CA GLY A 535 14.67 29.65 10.19
C GLY A 535 16.11 29.23 10.51
N PHE A 536 16.35 27.95 10.62
CA PHE A 536 17.69 27.41 10.86
C PHE A 536 18.59 27.68 9.66
N SER A 537 19.56 28.54 9.81
CA SER A 537 20.69 28.66 8.86
C SER A 537 21.88 27.95 9.51
N ALA A 538 22.26 26.81 8.98
CA ALA A 538 23.49 26.13 9.36
C ALA A 538 24.68 27.01 8.92
N ALA A 539 25.12 27.94 9.76
CA ALA A 539 26.36 28.65 9.54
C ALA A 539 27.53 27.72 9.95
N PRO A 540 28.56 27.55 9.12
CA PRO A 540 29.76 26.85 9.52
C PRO A 540 30.59 27.79 10.43
N GLY A 541 30.60 27.55 11.74
CA GLY A 541 31.46 28.27 12.67
C GLY A 541 30.77 28.48 14.01
N GLY A 542 31.09 27.63 14.98
CA GLY A 542 30.49 27.57 16.31
C GLY A 542 30.60 28.87 17.10
N LEU A 543 29.51 29.62 17.16
CA LEU A 543 29.16 30.50 18.25
C LEU A 543 28.03 29.85 19.02
N ALA A 544 28.09 29.91 20.35
CA ALA A 544 27.11 29.34 21.25
C ALA A 544 25.70 29.79 20.86
N THR A 545 24.87 28.87 20.41
CA THR A 545 23.46 29.14 20.13
C THR A 545 22.75 29.39 21.45
N PRO A 546 21.93 30.44 21.54
CA PRO A 546 21.02 30.64 22.69
C PRO A 546 20.17 29.38 22.91
N ALA A 547 19.77 29.13 24.15
CA ALA A 547 18.92 28.00 24.47
C ALA A 547 17.61 28.09 23.64
N ALA A 548 17.31 27.04 22.91
CA ALA A 548 16.09 26.98 22.09
C ALA A 548 14.86 26.87 23.00
N VAL A 549 13.84 27.65 22.70
CA VAL A 549 12.54 27.65 23.41
C VAL A 549 11.61 26.69 22.69
N GLN A 550 10.79 25.96 23.43
CA GLN A 550 9.76 25.08 22.87
C GLN A 550 8.67 25.95 22.22
N LEU A 551 8.44 25.72 20.90
CA LEU A 551 7.43 26.44 20.13
C LEU A 551 6.05 25.76 20.25
N LYS A 552 5.01 26.59 20.27
CA LYS A 552 3.64 26.13 20.04
C LYS A 552 3.50 25.79 18.55
N THR A 553 3.22 24.54 18.24
CA THR A 553 3.05 24.07 16.85
C THR A 553 1.58 24.08 16.46
N PRO A 554 1.21 24.73 15.34
CA PRO A 554 -0.14 24.68 14.83
C PRO A 554 -0.48 23.25 14.38
N GLN A 555 -1.72 22.84 14.59
CA GLN A 555 -2.19 21.50 14.23
C GLN A 555 -2.75 21.51 12.82
N ARG A 556 -2.43 20.49 12.02
CA ARG A 556 -3.10 20.27 10.75
C ARG A 556 -4.51 19.74 11.02
N SER A 557 -5.53 20.41 10.48
CA SER A 557 -6.91 19.96 10.60
C SER A 557 -7.06 18.61 9.86
N THR A 558 -7.37 17.54 10.61
CA THR A 558 -7.68 16.22 10.04
C THR A 558 -9.16 16.08 9.67
N ILE A 559 -9.90 17.19 9.60
CA ILE A 559 -11.32 17.18 9.22
C ILE A 559 -11.40 17.13 7.70
N GLY A 560 -11.43 15.92 7.15
CA GLY A 560 -11.55 15.66 5.71
C GLY A 560 -11.04 14.30 5.27
N ALA A 561 -10.20 13.65 6.04
CA ALA A 561 -9.85 12.26 5.83
C ALA A 561 -11.00 11.39 6.33
N THR A 562 -11.97 11.12 5.46
CA THR A 562 -12.92 10.02 5.66
C THR A 562 -12.11 8.76 5.94
N ALA A 563 -12.40 8.16 7.10
CA ALA A 563 -11.79 6.95 7.60
C ALA A 563 -11.93 5.82 6.59
N PHE A 564 -10.89 5.61 5.77
CA PHE A 564 -10.59 4.31 5.20
C PHE A 564 -9.30 3.82 5.83
N PRO A 565 -9.24 2.56 6.29
CA PRO A 565 -8.07 2.05 6.96
C PRO A 565 -6.87 2.08 6.01
N ASN A 566 -5.77 2.64 6.51
CA ASN A 566 -4.47 2.68 5.84
C ASN A 566 -4.12 1.32 5.21
N ILE A 567 -4.20 1.25 3.91
CA ILE A 567 -3.43 0.30 3.12
C ILE A 567 -2.19 1.07 2.69
N SER A 568 -1.09 0.71 3.33
CA SER A 568 0.32 0.93 2.96
C SER A 568 0.60 2.11 2.03
N ALA A 569 1.20 3.15 2.57
CA ALA A 569 1.91 4.14 1.78
C ALA A 569 2.95 3.43 0.90
N ILE A 570 2.58 3.15 -0.33
CA ILE A 570 3.54 2.92 -1.41
C ILE A 570 4.17 4.29 -1.62
N VAL A 571 5.44 4.37 -1.32
CA VAL A 571 6.27 5.55 -1.58
C VAL A 571 6.22 5.80 -3.09
N ASP A 572 5.41 6.77 -3.49
CA ASP A 572 5.44 7.31 -4.83
C ASP A 572 6.71 8.16 -4.95
N THR A 573 7.75 7.58 -5.60
CA THR A 573 9.04 8.25 -5.82
C THR A 573 9.00 9.32 -6.91
N SER A 574 7.83 9.69 -7.40
CA SER A 574 7.64 10.75 -8.39
C SER A 574 7.28 12.13 -7.79
N SER A 575 7.14 12.24 -6.48
CA SER A 575 6.93 13.54 -5.86
C SER A 575 8.20 14.39 -5.97
N LYS A 576 8.07 15.53 -6.67
CA LYS A 576 8.99 16.65 -6.60
C LYS A 576 9.49 16.81 -5.17
N SER A 577 10.82 16.96 -5.02
CA SER A 577 11.49 17.18 -3.74
C SER A 577 10.60 18.00 -2.80
N GLN A 578 10.06 17.37 -1.78
CA GLN A 578 9.57 18.13 -0.63
C GLN A 578 10.76 18.98 -0.17
N LYS A 579 10.68 20.30 -0.40
CA LYS A 579 11.56 21.25 0.28
C LYS A 579 11.42 20.88 1.74
N MET A 580 12.48 20.32 2.31
CA MET A 580 12.55 20.04 3.74
C MET A 580 12.39 21.40 4.43
N ASP A 581 11.18 21.71 4.88
CA ASP A 581 10.94 22.85 5.76
C ASP A 581 11.77 22.58 7.03
N VAL A 582 12.91 23.25 7.11
CA VAL A 582 13.74 23.17 8.31
C VAL A 582 12.89 23.73 9.45
N PRO A 583 12.64 22.94 10.52
CA PRO A 583 11.78 23.41 11.59
C PRO A 583 12.31 24.72 12.14
N PRO A 584 11.46 25.76 12.28
CA PRO A 584 11.88 27.02 12.87
C PRO A 584 12.28 26.82 14.34
N GLN A 585 13.27 27.58 14.82
CA GLN A 585 13.69 27.58 16.22
C GLN A 585 13.27 28.87 16.88
N GLY A 586 12.81 28.78 18.14
CA GLY A 586 12.45 29.89 18.98
C GLY A 586 13.63 30.29 19.91
N PHE A 587 13.80 31.57 20.10
CA PHE A 587 14.77 32.17 21.04
C PHE A 587 14.07 33.22 21.86
N GLU A 588 14.49 33.40 23.11
CA GLU A 588 14.02 34.52 23.95
C GLU A 588 14.58 35.83 23.46
N GLU A 589 13.73 36.74 23.06
CA GLU A 589 14.07 38.11 22.66
C GLU A 589 12.95 39.06 23.10
N LYS A 590 13.20 39.87 24.13
CA LYS A 590 12.22 40.79 24.69
C LYS A 590 11.69 41.79 23.65
N GLY A 591 10.37 42.01 23.67
CA GLY A 591 9.70 42.92 22.76
C GLY A 591 9.30 42.28 21.43
N TYR A 592 9.61 40.99 21.22
CA TYR A 592 9.19 40.25 20.04
C TYR A 592 7.93 39.44 20.26
N GLN A 593 7.12 39.35 19.20
CA GLN A 593 6.01 38.43 19.09
C GLN A 593 6.19 37.59 17.82
N SER A 594 5.81 36.35 17.87
CA SER A 594 5.91 35.42 16.75
C SER A 594 4.62 34.66 16.50
N VAL A 595 4.42 34.28 15.25
CA VAL A 595 3.30 33.46 14.81
C VAL A 595 3.79 32.37 13.89
N LEU A 596 3.25 31.17 14.05
CA LEU A 596 3.40 30.03 13.14
C LEU A 596 2.02 29.67 12.58
N TRP A 597 1.99 29.15 11.36
CA TRP A 597 0.76 28.63 10.77
C TRP A 597 1.02 27.40 9.94
N THR A 598 -0.03 26.62 9.69
CA THR A 598 -0.05 25.56 8.72
C THR A 598 -1.03 25.92 7.61
N ALA A 599 -0.68 25.58 6.40
CA ALA A 599 -1.53 25.74 5.23
C ALA A 599 -1.21 24.67 4.20
N HIS A 600 -2.19 24.27 3.42
CA HIS A 600 -2.04 23.32 2.31
C HIS A 600 -2.82 23.81 1.09
N ASP A 601 -2.46 23.24 -0.04
CA ASP A 601 -3.14 23.42 -1.31
C ASP A 601 -3.38 22.04 -1.93
N ASP A 602 -4.60 21.76 -2.36
CA ASP A 602 -4.97 20.47 -2.92
C ASP A 602 -4.41 20.25 -4.35
N ASN A 603 -4.03 21.33 -5.04
CA ASN A 603 -3.30 21.28 -6.31
C ASN A 603 -1.78 21.07 -6.13
N ASP A 604 -1.28 21.12 -4.88
CA ASP A 604 0.15 21.13 -4.54
C ASP A 604 0.88 22.39 -5.04
N ASP A 605 0.15 23.51 -5.09
CA ASP A 605 0.68 24.80 -5.53
C ASP A 605 1.65 25.41 -4.51
N ASP A 606 2.63 26.15 -5.03
CA ASP A 606 3.52 26.98 -4.20
C ASP A 606 2.72 28.14 -3.58
N LEU A 607 2.79 28.29 -2.25
CA LEU A 607 2.04 29.31 -1.53
C LEU A 607 2.91 30.49 -1.12
N ILE A 608 2.32 31.70 -1.16
CA ILE A 608 2.84 32.89 -0.49
C ILE A 608 1.84 33.39 0.54
N PHE A 609 2.35 34.03 1.57
CA PHE A 609 1.53 34.47 2.71
C PHE A 609 1.66 35.97 2.95
N ALA A 610 0.57 36.56 3.43
CA ALA A 610 0.56 37.90 4.00
C ALA A 610 -0.01 37.87 5.41
N VAL A 611 0.63 38.64 6.31
CA VAL A 611 0.25 38.75 7.71
C VAL A 611 -0.29 40.14 7.96
N TYR A 612 -1.51 40.21 8.48
CA TYR A 612 -2.17 41.41 8.88
C TYR A 612 -2.45 41.40 10.38
N TYR A 613 -2.56 42.60 11.00
CA TYR A 613 -2.98 42.74 12.37
C TYR A 613 -4.05 43.79 12.54
N ARG A 614 -4.82 43.70 13.61
CA ARG A 614 -5.76 44.74 14.07
C ARG A 614 -5.88 44.71 15.60
N GLY A 615 -6.07 45.86 16.20
CA GLY A 615 -6.43 45.99 17.62
C GLY A 615 -7.86 45.50 17.89
N GLU A 616 -8.13 45.09 19.12
CA GLU A 616 -9.46 44.74 19.59
C GLU A 616 -10.41 45.97 19.47
N GLY A 617 -11.59 45.77 18.89
CA GLY A 617 -12.53 46.85 18.61
C GLY A 617 -12.28 47.61 17.29
N GLU A 618 -11.12 47.46 16.65
CA GLU A 618 -10.89 48.05 15.31
C GLU A 618 -11.52 47.20 14.23
N GLN A 619 -11.92 47.87 13.11
CA GLN A 619 -12.47 47.18 11.93
C GLN A 619 -11.45 47.02 10.80
N THR A 620 -10.37 47.83 10.84
CA THR A 620 -9.42 47.90 9.73
C THR A 620 -8.20 47.01 10.00
N TRP A 621 -7.92 46.10 9.04
CA TRP A 621 -6.71 45.28 9.02
C TRP A 621 -5.55 46.09 8.45
N ARG A 622 -4.40 46.09 9.14
CA ARG A 622 -3.15 46.70 8.71
C ARG A 622 -2.15 45.64 8.28
N LEU A 623 -1.53 45.80 7.12
CA LEU A 623 -0.52 44.89 6.64
C LEU A 623 0.73 44.96 7.57
N LEU A 624 1.14 43.80 8.07
CA LEU A 624 2.36 43.64 8.86
C LEU A 624 3.53 43.17 7.97
N LYS A 625 3.28 42.18 7.13
CA LYS A 625 4.25 41.63 6.16
C LYS A 625 3.53 40.96 5.01
N ASP A 626 4.07 41.04 3.80
CA ASP A 626 3.59 40.34 2.60
C ASP A 626 4.69 39.48 1.98
N LYS A 627 4.29 38.66 1.00
CA LYS A 627 5.18 37.80 0.19
C LYS A 627 6.09 36.89 0.99
N LEU A 628 5.60 36.38 2.11
CA LEU A 628 6.28 35.37 2.90
C LEU A 628 6.18 34.01 2.20
N THR A 629 7.29 33.30 2.12
CA THR A 629 7.36 31.92 1.65
C THR A 629 7.54 30.93 2.82
N THR A 630 7.78 31.49 4.01
CA THR A 630 7.88 30.73 5.28
C THR A 630 6.54 30.69 5.98
N ARG A 631 6.30 29.66 6.77
CA ARG A 631 5.08 29.50 7.58
C ARG A 631 5.23 30.01 9.00
N PHE A 632 6.05 31.04 9.18
CA PHE A 632 6.24 31.77 10.44
C PHE A 632 6.65 33.21 10.16
N TYR A 633 6.34 34.07 11.10
CA TYR A 633 6.82 35.47 11.11
C TYR A 633 7.03 35.96 12.52
N SER A 634 8.08 36.75 12.72
CA SER A 634 8.41 37.40 13.98
C SER A 634 8.55 38.91 13.75
N TRP A 635 7.99 39.70 14.66
CA TRP A 635 8.07 41.14 14.57
C TRP A 635 8.33 41.79 15.95
N ASP A 636 8.91 42.98 15.92
CA ASP A 636 9.10 43.85 17.09
C ASP A 636 7.78 44.54 17.45
N THR A 637 7.26 44.28 18.62
CA THR A 637 5.99 44.84 19.12
C THR A 637 6.16 46.16 19.85
N THR A 638 7.39 46.65 20.10
CA THR A 638 7.66 47.88 20.87
C THR A 638 7.09 49.12 20.19
N THR A 639 6.79 49.05 18.89
CA THR A 639 6.17 50.12 18.12
C THR A 639 4.64 50.12 18.18
N LEU A 640 4.02 49.09 18.79
CA LEU A 640 2.58 48.97 18.92
C LEU A 640 2.12 49.39 20.33
N PRO A 641 0.96 50.08 20.46
CA PRO A 641 0.34 50.36 21.75
C PRO A 641 0.01 49.08 22.52
N ASP A 642 0.03 49.19 23.86
CA ASP A 642 -0.46 48.12 24.72
C ASP A 642 -1.94 47.86 24.46
N GLY A 643 -2.33 46.57 24.41
CA GLY A 643 -3.70 46.18 24.18
C GLY A 643 -3.84 44.75 23.62
N ALA A 644 -5.07 44.42 23.31
CA ALA A 644 -5.40 43.12 22.68
C ALA A 644 -5.46 43.26 21.17
N TYR A 645 -5.00 42.21 20.50
CA TYR A 645 -4.83 42.16 19.05
C TYR A 645 -5.30 40.82 18.46
N TYR A 646 -5.54 40.85 17.18
CA TYR A 646 -5.75 39.66 16.30
C TYR A 646 -4.79 39.71 15.12
N LEU A 647 -4.34 38.57 14.68
CA LEU A 647 -3.64 38.41 13.41
C LEU A 647 -4.56 37.78 12.39
N LYS A 648 -4.35 38.10 11.12
CA LYS A 648 -4.95 37.46 9.98
C LYS A 648 -3.86 36.98 9.04
N ILE A 649 -3.84 35.71 8.74
CA ILE A 649 -2.97 35.10 7.73
C ILE A 649 -3.80 34.96 6.46
N VAL A 650 -3.25 35.43 5.36
CA VAL A 650 -3.80 35.25 4.00
C VAL A 650 -2.81 34.39 3.23
N ALA A 651 -3.26 33.22 2.77
CA ALA A 651 -2.52 32.37 1.85
C ALA A 651 -2.95 32.66 0.41
N SER A 652 -2.03 32.61 -0.52
CA SER A 652 -2.29 32.75 -1.96
C SER A 652 -1.42 31.78 -2.76
N ASP A 653 -2.02 31.14 -3.77
CA ASP A 653 -1.42 30.27 -4.76
C ASP A 653 -0.81 31.03 -5.95
N GLN A 654 -0.71 32.36 -5.86
CA GLN A 654 -0.21 33.24 -6.91
C GLN A 654 1.14 32.83 -7.53
N PRO A 655 2.11 32.23 -6.83
CA PRO A 655 3.35 31.78 -7.44
C PRO A 655 3.15 30.74 -8.54
N SER A 656 2.15 29.88 -8.41
CA SER A 656 1.80 28.83 -9.38
C SER A 656 0.77 29.27 -10.42
N ASN A 657 0.02 30.32 -10.13
CA ASN A 657 -1.14 30.75 -10.92
C ASN A 657 -1.01 32.18 -11.46
N PRO A 658 -1.54 32.48 -12.67
CA PRO A 658 -1.63 33.86 -13.14
C PRO A 658 -2.44 34.75 -12.20
N PRO A 659 -2.11 36.03 -12.08
CA PRO A 659 -2.76 36.94 -11.12
C PRO A 659 -4.29 37.03 -11.21
N ALA A 660 -4.87 36.75 -12.39
CA ALA A 660 -6.30 36.79 -12.60
C ALA A 660 -7.03 35.51 -12.14
N GLN A 661 -6.28 34.48 -11.81
CA GLN A 661 -6.79 33.14 -11.47
C GLN A 661 -6.28 32.65 -10.11
N ALA A 662 -5.31 33.36 -9.56
CA ALA A 662 -4.80 33.08 -8.23
C ALA A 662 -5.94 33.20 -7.20
N LEU A 663 -6.03 32.19 -6.37
CA LEU A 663 -7.01 32.08 -5.30
C LEU A 663 -6.36 32.38 -3.95
N THR A 664 -7.20 32.70 -3.00
CA THR A 664 -6.72 33.02 -1.64
C THR A 664 -7.67 32.47 -0.59
N ASP A 665 -7.10 32.13 0.56
CA ASP A 665 -7.85 31.85 1.78
C ASP A 665 -7.30 32.70 2.92
N GLU A 666 -8.14 33.00 3.93
CA GLU A 666 -7.74 33.76 5.07
C GLU A 666 -8.25 33.16 6.38
N ARG A 667 -7.41 33.22 7.40
CA ARG A 667 -7.79 32.80 8.74
C ARG A 667 -7.34 33.84 9.79
N VAL A 668 -8.18 34.02 10.79
CA VAL A 668 -7.93 34.93 11.91
C VAL A 668 -7.46 34.11 13.13
N SER A 669 -6.43 34.60 13.82
CA SER A 669 -5.89 33.99 15.03
C SER A 669 -6.84 34.12 16.22
N GLU A 670 -6.52 33.40 17.29
CA GLU A 670 -7.03 33.71 18.60
C GLU A 670 -6.55 35.09 19.06
N ARG A 671 -7.25 35.68 20.08
CA ARG A 671 -6.91 36.92 20.71
C ARG A 671 -5.57 36.78 21.44
N PHE A 672 -4.67 37.74 21.25
CA PHE A 672 -3.41 37.83 22.02
C PHE A 672 -3.18 39.27 22.53
N GLU A 673 -2.28 39.44 23.47
CA GLU A 673 -2.00 40.73 24.10
C GLU A 673 -0.58 41.16 23.80
N ILE A 674 -0.42 42.47 23.62
CA ILE A 674 0.86 43.18 23.57
C ILE A 674 0.92 44.10 24.75
N GLN A 675 2.00 44.05 25.50
CA GLN A 675 2.29 44.98 26.62
C GLN A 675 3.76 45.31 26.61
N ASN A 676 4.08 46.58 26.43
CA ASN A 676 5.42 47.14 26.40
C ASN A 676 5.68 48.09 27.56
N THR A 677 4.62 48.53 28.25
CA THR A 677 4.72 49.45 29.36
C THR A 677 5.12 48.72 30.63
N PRO A 678 6.30 49.03 31.24
CA PRO A 678 6.72 48.38 32.48
C PRO A 678 5.82 48.74 33.66
N PRO A 679 5.68 47.84 34.65
CA PRO A 679 5.02 48.15 35.91
C PRO A 679 5.76 49.28 36.64
N ARG A 680 5.08 49.97 37.56
CA ARG A 680 5.63 51.05 38.34
C ARG A 680 5.76 50.63 39.80
N ILE A 681 6.85 51.14 40.46
CA ILE A 681 7.05 51.01 41.89
C ILE A 681 6.61 52.32 42.50
N GLU A 682 5.65 52.26 43.42
CA GLU A 682 5.10 53.42 44.13
C GLU A 682 5.30 53.23 45.62
N ASN A 683 5.29 54.36 46.38
CA ASN A 683 5.33 54.39 47.84
C ASN A 683 6.54 53.66 48.47
N LEU A 684 7.68 53.53 47.74
CA LEU A 684 8.88 52.90 48.30
C LEU A 684 9.41 53.70 49.48
N ARG A 685 9.39 53.07 50.65
CA ARG A 685 9.84 53.71 51.91
C ARG A 685 10.53 52.73 52.84
N ALA A 686 11.46 53.24 53.65
CA ALA A 686 12.12 52.51 54.71
C ALA A 686 11.68 53.07 56.10
N ASP A 687 11.24 52.13 56.93
CA ASP A 687 10.98 52.45 58.36
C ASP A 687 12.08 51.81 59.23
N THR A 688 12.90 52.67 59.87
CA THR A 688 14.04 52.27 60.70
C THR A 688 13.75 52.44 62.18
N GLY A 689 12.50 52.79 62.59
CA GLY A 689 12.13 53.09 63.99
C GLY A 689 12.00 51.85 64.88
N GLY A 690 12.07 50.62 64.35
CA GLY A 690 11.90 49.38 65.10
C GLY A 690 13.20 48.60 65.32
N ALA A 691 13.04 47.41 65.92
CA ALA A 691 14.14 46.42 66.05
C ALA A 691 14.63 45.80 64.71
N THR A 692 13.82 45.84 63.71
CA THR A 692 14.10 45.45 62.34
C THR A 692 13.75 46.58 61.40
N THR A 693 14.56 46.83 60.39
CA THR A 693 14.21 47.79 59.34
C THR A 693 13.13 47.16 58.43
N LYS A 694 12.04 47.90 58.24
CA LYS A 694 10.93 47.47 57.36
C LYS A 694 10.93 48.31 56.08
N ILE A 695 10.94 47.67 54.97
CA ILE A 695 10.79 48.26 53.62
C ILE A 695 9.39 47.95 53.11
N ALA A 696 8.69 48.98 52.68
CA ALA A 696 7.38 48.76 52.04
C ALA A 696 7.34 49.49 50.70
N PHE A 697 6.68 48.86 49.71
CA PHE A 697 6.41 49.45 48.41
C PHE A 697 5.19 48.81 47.76
N ASP A 698 4.61 49.54 46.83
CA ASP A 698 3.52 49.06 45.98
C ASP A 698 4.03 48.84 44.54
N GLY A 699 3.73 47.67 43.96
CA GLY A 699 3.89 47.43 42.54
C GLY A 699 2.57 47.73 41.86
N VAL A 700 2.58 48.46 40.75
CA VAL A 700 1.37 48.81 39.96
C VAL A 700 1.65 48.60 38.48
N SER A 701 0.87 47.73 37.84
CA SER A 701 0.88 47.46 36.40
C SER A 701 -0.37 48.01 35.76
N SER A 702 -0.32 48.26 34.45
CA SER A 702 -1.41 48.82 33.64
C SER A 702 -2.44 47.80 33.20
N GLY A 703 -2.71 46.75 33.99
CA GLY A 703 -3.75 45.75 33.71
C GLY A 703 -3.26 44.31 33.77
N LEU A 704 -1.96 44.08 33.80
CA LEU A 704 -1.38 42.73 33.90
C LEU A 704 -0.94 42.42 35.35
N ALA A 705 -0.92 41.14 35.65
CA ALA A 705 -0.37 40.68 36.92
C ALA A 705 1.15 40.97 37.01
N ILE A 706 1.59 41.43 38.16
CA ILE A 706 2.99 41.44 38.55
C ILE A 706 3.34 39.99 38.89
N THR A 707 4.33 39.39 38.24
CA THR A 707 4.68 37.98 38.43
C THR A 707 5.92 37.77 39.29
N ARG A 708 6.77 38.80 39.41
CA ARG A 708 8.03 38.69 40.15
C ARG A 708 8.41 40.00 40.84
N ALA A 709 8.84 39.89 42.07
CA ALA A 709 9.46 40.99 42.81
C ALA A 709 10.74 40.50 43.47
N GLN A 710 11.77 41.34 43.45
CA GLN A 710 13.09 41.08 44.03
C GLN A 710 13.64 42.32 44.71
N TYR A 711 14.53 42.12 45.64
CA TYR A 711 15.28 43.20 46.28
C TYR A 711 16.76 42.86 46.46
N SER A 712 17.61 43.87 46.52
CA SER A 712 19.03 43.79 46.84
C SER A 712 19.39 44.87 47.83
N VAL A 713 20.18 44.53 48.84
CA VAL A 713 20.65 45.44 49.86
C VAL A 713 22.13 45.64 49.65
N ASP A 714 22.56 46.94 49.61
CA ASP A 714 23.96 47.33 49.45
C ASP A 714 24.71 46.67 48.30
N ALA A 715 24.01 46.51 47.16
CA ALA A 715 24.49 45.83 45.97
C ALA A 715 24.85 44.34 46.17
N GLY A 716 24.26 43.69 47.19
CA GLY A 716 24.34 42.24 47.37
C GLY A 716 23.45 41.45 46.36
N ASP A 717 23.28 40.16 46.62
CA ASP A 717 22.47 39.30 45.80
C ASP A 717 20.99 39.72 45.72
N TRP A 718 20.36 39.51 44.61
CA TRP A 718 18.93 39.72 44.44
C TRP A 718 18.12 38.58 45.10
N LEU A 719 17.27 38.95 46.04
CA LEU A 719 16.41 38.04 46.78
C LEU A 719 14.94 38.22 46.35
N ILE A 720 14.20 37.13 46.23
CA ILE A 720 12.77 37.15 45.87
C ILE A 720 11.98 37.65 47.10
N VAL A 721 10.99 38.51 46.86
CA VAL A 721 10.00 38.93 47.85
C VAL A 721 8.60 38.61 47.34
N PHE A 722 7.77 38.07 48.23
CA PHE A 722 6.37 37.84 47.94
C PHE A 722 5.51 39.02 48.42
N PRO A 723 4.37 39.29 47.75
CA PRO A 723 3.47 40.34 48.23
C PRO A 723 2.83 39.95 49.56
N ALA A 724 2.26 40.93 50.27
CA ALA A 724 1.57 40.72 51.54
C ALA A 724 0.37 39.76 51.44
N SER A 725 -0.21 39.57 50.22
CA SER A 725 -1.23 38.58 49.88
C SER A 725 -0.69 37.16 49.85
N GLY A 726 0.63 36.97 49.70
CA GLY A 726 1.31 35.68 49.58
C GLY A 726 1.46 35.18 48.16
N LEU A 727 0.71 35.71 47.19
CA LEU A 727 0.77 35.33 45.78
C LEU A 727 0.77 36.58 44.89
N SER A 728 1.67 36.62 43.92
CA SER A 728 1.80 37.72 42.96
C SER A 728 0.97 37.43 41.74
N ASP A 729 -0.30 37.80 41.70
CA ASP A 729 -1.28 37.46 40.67
C ASP A 729 -2.18 38.64 40.25
N GLY A 730 -1.95 39.82 40.81
CA GLY A 730 -2.73 41.01 40.53
C GLY A 730 -1.95 42.12 39.82
N PRO A 731 -2.67 43.10 39.22
CA PRO A 731 -2.05 44.28 38.63
C PRO A 731 -1.56 45.29 39.68
N LYS A 732 -1.97 45.13 40.93
CA LYS A 732 -1.52 45.95 42.06
C LYS A 732 -1.22 45.06 43.26
N GLU A 733 0.06 45.07 43.71
CA GLU A 733 0.54 44.25 44.79
C GLU A 733 1.29 45.11 45.81
N ASN A 734 1.14 44.76 47.12
CA ASN A 734 1.84 45.41 48.21
C ASN A 734 2.94 44.48 48.73
N TYR A 735 4.14 45.02 48.86
CA TYR A 735 5.31 44.25 49.30
C TYR A 735 5.85 44.84 50.66
N GLN A 736 6.24 43.94 51.55
CA GLN A 736 6.90 44.27 52.82
C GLN A 736 8.12 43.37 53.00
N ILE A 737 9.26 43.98 53.27
CA ILE A 737 10.53 43.30 53.49
C ILE A 737 10.99 43.64 54.93
N GLU A 738 11.30 42.63 55.70
CA GLU A 738 11.91 42.81 57.03
C GLU A 738 13.40 42.47 56.94
N LEU A 739 14.22 43.44 57.30
CA LEU A 739 15.68 43.33 57.27
C LEU A 739 16.20 43.29 58.68
N PRO A 740 16.38 42.10 59.31
CA PRO A 740 16.96 42.00 60.64
C PRO A 740 18.49 42.17 60.60
N GLY A 741 19.07 42.80 61.64
CA GLY A 741 20.51 42.74 61.85
C GLY A 741 21.39 43.61 60.96
N LEU A 742 20.83 44.62 60.30
CA LEU A 742 21.62 45.58 59.54
C LEU A 742 22.58 46.36 60.53
N ALA A 743 23.80 46.59 60.05
CA ALA A 743 24.79 47.35 60.79
C ALA A 743 24.37 48.86 60.95
N PRO A 744 24.73 49.53 61.96
CA PRO A 744 24.54 51.03 62.02
C PRO A 744 25.26 51.69 60.86
N GLY A 745 24.55 52.56 60.13
CA GLY A 745 25.13 53.25 58.98
C GLY A 745 24.09 53.53 57.87
N SER A 746 24.58 54.03 56.77
CA SER A 746 23.76 54.29 55.59
C SER A 746 23.68 53.01 54.74
N HIS A 747 22.46 52.59 54.40
CA HIS A 747 22.16 51.42 53.55
C HIS A 747 21.32 51.86 52.38
N THR A 748 21.47 51.14 51.28
CA THR A 748 20.64 51.31 50.09
C THR A 748 19.95 49.98 49.73
N ILE A 749 18.64 50.01 49.57
CA ILE A 749 17.91 48.90 49.03
C ILE A 749 17.42 49.28 47.67
N ALA A 750 17.68 48.38 46.69
CA ALA A 750 17.07 48.37 45.38
C ALA A 750 15.93 47.30 45.34
N VAL A 751 14.82 47.69 44.78
CA VAL A 751 13.68 46.75 44.52
C VAL A 751 13.40 46.74 43.07
N GLN A 752 12.99 45.55 42.55
CA GLN A 752 12.69 45.32 41.17
C GLN A 752 11.40 44.51 41.05
N ILE A 753 10.53 44.92 40.15
CA ILE A 753 9.31 44.15 39.82
C ILE A 753 9.22 43.89 38.33
N SER A 754 8.67 42.75 37.97
CA SER A 754 8.42 42.35 36.57
C SER A 754 6.99 41.88 36.40
N ASP A 755 6.39 42.15 35.22
CA ASP A 755 5.11 41.61 34.82
C ASP A 755 5.30 40.26 34.04
N ARG A 756 4.22 39.68 33.54
CA ARG A 756 4.24 38.40 32.81
C ARG A 756 4.89 38.52 31.42
N PHE A 757 5.17 39.72 30.93
CA PHE A 757 5.88 39.98 29.68
C PHE A 757 7.35 40.35 29.89
N ASP A 758 7.87 40.13 31.12
CA ASP A 758 9.21 40.48 31.54
C ASP A 758 9.53 41.99 31.43
N ASN A 759 8.48 42.85 31.39
CA ASN A 759 8.70 44.28 31.55
C ASN A 759 9.07 44.56 32.99
N THR A 760 10.23 45.16 33.19
CA THR A 760 10.87 45.27 34.48
C THR A 760 11.13 46.75 34.86
N THR A 761 10.83 47.09 36.09
CA THR A 761 11.17 48.40 36.67
C THR A 761 11.93 48.22 38.01
N ALA A 762 12.89 49.03 38.21
CA ALA A 762 13.65 49.07 39.48
C ALA A 762 13.56 50.46 40.12
N ALA A 763 13.55 50.49 41.43
CA ALA A 763 13.64 51.70 42.24
C ALA A 763 14.55 51.46 43.47
N GLN A 764 15.09 52.52 44.06
CA GLN A 764 15.93 52.38 45.22
C GLN A 764 15.59 53.44 46.27
N VAL A 765 15.85 53.12 47.51
CA VAL A 765 15.79 54.06 48.63
C VAL A 765 16.98 53.87 49.52
N THR A 766 17.56 55.00 49.93
CA THR A 766 18.66 55.03 50.91
C THR A 766 18.11 55.43 52.29
N PHE A 767 18.53 54.74 53.34
CA PHE A 767 18.08 54.94 54.69
C PHE A 767 19.26 54.80 55.70
N THR A 768 19.09 55.35 56.87
CA THR A 768 20.13 55.27 57.89
C THR A 768 19.63 54.46 59.10
N VAL A 769 20.40 53.46 59.47
CA VAL A 769 20.18 52.68 60.72
C VAL A 769 20.94 53.31 61.84
N ALA A 770 20.22 53.71 62.86
CA ALA A 770 20.86 54.34 64.05
C ALA A 770 21.65 53.31 64.88
N PRO A 771 22.75 53.71 65.54
CA PRO A 771 23.45 52.85 66.52
C PRO A 771 22.49 52.40 67.61
N ARG A 772 22.43 51.07 67.86
CA ARG A 772 21.68 50.54 69.02
C ARG A 772 22.36 51.02 70.31
N ALA A 773 21.61 51.75 71.13
CA ALA A 773 22.08 52.06 72.51
C ALA A 773 22.26 50.74 73.26
N THR A 774 23.52 50.42 73.59
CA THR A 774 23.84 49.29 74.46
C THR A 774 23.19 49.58 75.81
N ARG A 775 22.21 48.81 76.23
CA ARG A 775 21.71 48.79 77.62
C ARG A 775 22.60 47.92 78.44
#